data_7e67b6a07259e4d6627f406474a700eb
#
_entry.id   7e67b6a07259e4d6627f406474a700eb
#
_cell.length_a   1.000
_cell.length_b   1.000
_cell.length_c   1.000
_cell.angle_alpha   90.00
_cell.angle_beta   90.00
_cell.angle_gamma   90.00
#
_symmetry.space_group_name_H-M   'P 1'
#
loop_
_entity.id
_entity.type
_entity.pdbx_description
1 polymer ?
#
loop_
_entity_poly.entity_id
_entity_poly.type
_entity_poly.pdbx_seq_one_letter_code
_entity_poly.pdbx_strand_id
1 'polypeptide(L)'
;MKVRYFLMLMIPAFLITSTIGIYFFEFILPGSEESKFSSVFNSLWWTVVTFTTVGYGDMSPETVPGQIFTFIVMAAGLINFSIIVSLVTDKFHEFRSGRDRGLGTLKMKGHVLICSDDPTWMLEIISQNQKFAREDRIVIISPVTEHPLLATSYNKLKWVSGDSYDLNVLRKASATKANIAYVFFKDNSYSLMTVLQLETLSNGKIVTQAQYVGREFRNYFEDVGCDHALDPYDLYVPLMLLAFHSQGAPAWINKVINRTQGHHITTRKPEPELIGKTWLNLIKSKKQDWGIMPLAVVIDEVVLINPEASFEIPKECMIMQLEPPETQPKWEDLAFTKEKGDLENHAIDIIGMDEIGIDGHILISSDNQIFINRCLLEMSHRNQQEKIVVLTNTPILDEMPGNLDIEWIEGDSNSEKSFQQARSTEAKVALIDHADDGQNLMSVLRLEEATDGEVFTIATYHKEDFDQQLFKVGCDFCMDPEEMIAPILSQSALNPGLGTLIEEIILEESTTQSLHVRQISQEWESSSWMSTILAMKEKDEELPVGLIRGQTHKLFVNPHPDLQVNPGDRLIYIAPASTQSNQIGDEQDYFDNSDFSGEEIKPSAEAEELFRRGLKMVKQDENYEEAYQCFHQAAIQNHTRAKYNLGLMNYNGKGVPRNLDESYHWFREAAKSGNENARKALKSTRALEKIKMNTEDREIPEFDNELINRMSDGQIFWFASAVVAMVMADDHIDLHERSFLHSAIRMLKDNQKIQELEEYILRWQTPPIDPIEFSKEDQGHMLESLLNIATVDRNFDEREESLLREIATSMKTPESQIETLIKLGHKRVEQFRANQLRAPNVRARF
;
A
#
# COMPACT_ATOMS: atom_id res chain seq x y z
N MET A 1 -1.13 -7.80 -51.69
CA MET A 1 -1.62 -9.15 -52.05
C MET A 1 -1.12 -9.61 -53.43
N LYS A 2 -1.30 -8.84 -54.51
CA LYS A 2 -0.91 -9.24 -55.92
C LYS A 2 0.59 -9.55 -56.09
N VAL A 3 1.51 -8.79 -55.45
CA VAL A 3 2.97 -9.00 -55.56
C VAL A 3 3.40 -10.32 -54.86
N ARG A 4 2.84 -10.65 -53.72
CA ARG A 4 3.15 -11.90 -52.98
C ARG A 4 2.74 -13.15 -53.78
N TYR A 5 1.59 -13.14 -54.44
CA TYR A 5 1.15 -14.22 -55.34
C TYR A 5 2.06 -14.35 -56.56
N PHE A 6 2.51 -13.22 -57.14
CA PHE A 6 3.46 -13.21 -58.25
C PHE A 6 4.79 -13.86 -57.84
N LEU A 7 5.36 -13.44 -56.69
CA LEU A 7 6.62 -14.02 -56.17
C LEU A 7 6.51 -15.52 -55.89
N MET A 8 5.37 -15.99 -55.35
CA MET A 8 5.13 -17.43 -55.13
C MET A 8 5.03 -18.25 -56.43
N LEU A 9 4.51 -17.67 -57.50
CA LEU A 9 4.46 -18.31 -58.80
C LEU A 9 5.82 -18.34 -59.52
N MET A 10 6.74 -17.45 -59.20
CA MET A 10 8.10 -17.42 -59.79
C MET A 10 8.91 -18.67 -59.45
N ILE A 11 8.73 -19.23 -58.28
CA ILE A 11 9.51 -20.39 -57.82
C ILE A 11 9.22 -21.63 -58.67
N PRO A 12 7.96 -22.11 -58.80
CA PRO A 12 7.69 -23.26 -59.67
C PRO A 12 7.99 -22.99 -61.14
N ALA A 13 7.75 -21.76 -61.60
CA ALA A 13 8.13 -21.36 -62.95
C ALA A 13 9.65 -21.46 -63.21
N PHE A 14 10.48 -21.03 -62.26
CA PHE A 14 11.92 -21.16 -62.29
C PHE A 14 12.37 -22.60 -62.32
N LEU A 15 11.82 -23.44 -61.45
CA LEU A 15 12.15 -24.89 -61.39
C LEU A 15 11.80 -25.59 -62.70
N ILE A 16 10.62 -25.29 -63.29
CA ILE A 16 10.19 -25.86 -64.54
C ILE A 16 11.10 -25.40 -65.71
N THR A 17 11.35 -24.10 -65.82
CA THR A 17 12.17 -23.54 -66.89
C THR A 17 13.63 -23.99 -66.81
N SER A 18 14.19 -24.06 -65.58
CA SER A 18 15.55 -24.53 -65.35
C SER A 18 15.68 -26.03 -65.66
N THR A 19 14.71 -26.86 -65.25
CA THR A 19 14.70 -28.27 -65.56
C THR A 19 14.60 -28.53 -67.09
N ILE A 20 13.70 -27.86 -67.77
CA ILE A 20 13.53 -27.98 -69.23
C ILE A 20 14.77 -27.47 -69.95
N GLY A 21 15.34 -26.36 -69.49
CA GLY A 21 16.52 -25.75 -70.13
C GLY A 21 17.76 -26.66 -70.01
N ILE A 22 18.03 -27.22 -68.81
CA ILE A 22 19.21 -28.10 -68.68
C ILE A 22 19.01 -29.42 -69.41
N TYR A 23 17.77 -29.96 -69.40
CA TYR A 23 17.42 -31.14 -70.18
C TYR A 23 17.64 -30.92 -71.69
N PHE A 24 17.23 -29.73 -72.22
CA PHE A 24 17.40 -29.35 -73.60
C PHE A 24 18.90 -29.22 -73.99
N PHE A 25 19.70 -28.47 -73.19
CA PHE A 25 21.10 -28.19 -73.50
C PHE A 25 22.03 -29.39 -73.31
N GLU A 26 21.72 -30.33 -72.42
CA GLU A 26 22.60 -31.45 -72.07
C GLU A 26 22.13 -32.78 -72.73
N PHE A 27 20.88 -32.93 -73.13
CA PHE A 27 20.36 -34.17 -73.68
C PHE A 27 19.83 -33.98 -75.13
N ILE A 28 18.90 -33.02 -75.35
CA ILE A 28 18.26 -32.88 -76.70
C ILE A 28 19.21 -32.29 -77.70
N LEU A 29 19.91 -31.17 -77.39
CA LEU A 29 20.77 -30.47 -78.33
C LEU A 29 22.02 -31.29 -78.77
N PRO A 30 22.76 -32.01 -77.84
CA PRO A 30 23.87 -32.88 -78.22
C PRO A 30 23.40 -34.19 -78.88
N GLY A 31 22.20 -34.64 -78.63
CA GLY A 31 21.69 -35.96 -79.08
C GLY A 31 22.44 -37.16 -78.52
N SER A 32 23.03 -37.07 -77.37
CA SER A 32 23.86 -38.10 -76.72
C SER A 32 23.01 -38.97 -75.73
N GLU A 33 22.84 -40.23 -76.05
CA GLU A 33 22.11 -41.18 -75.16
C GLU A 33 22.90 -41.45 -73.86
N GLU A 34 24.20 -41.15 -73.76
CA GLU A 34 25.04 -41.34 -72.62
C GLU A 34 25.04 -40.14 -71.63
N SER A 35 24.25 -39.06 -71.90
CA SER A 35 24.14 -37.93 -71.05
C SER A 35 23.51 -38.27 -69.72
N LYS A 36 24.12 -37.81 -68.60
CA LYS A 36 23.58 -37.94 -67.24
C LYS A 36 22.21 -37.26 -67.13
N PHE A 37 21.87 -36.30 -68.02
CA PHE A 37 20.61 -35.57 -68.12
C PHE A 37 19.59 -36.22 -69.08
N SER A 38 19.74 -37.50 -69.39
CA SER A 38 18.86 -38.24 -70.31
C SER A 38 17.43 -38.41 -69.79
N SER A 39 17.18 -38.08 -68.51
CA SER A 39 15.88 -38.11 -67.88
C SER A 39 15.46 -36.74 -67.38
N VAL A 40 14.20 -36.37 -67.61
CA VAL A 40 13.61 -35.18 -66.99
C VAL A 40 13.72 -35.18 -65.48
N PHE A 41 13.65 -36.37 -64.86
CA PHE A 41 13.83 -36.50 -63.40
C PHE A 41 15.25 -36.15 -62.98
N ASN A 42 16.27 -36.59 -63.71
CA ASN A 42 17.68 -36.25 -63.41
C ASN A 42 17.91 -34.71 -63.57
N SER A 43 17.33 -34.13 -64.58
CA SER A 43 17.37 -32.65 -64.78
C SER A 43 16.67 -31.90 -63.66
N LEU A 44 15.53 -32.39 -63.20
CA LEU A 44 14.83 -31.83 -62.04
C LEU A 44 15.65 -32.01 -60.76
N TRP A 45 16.22 -33.19 -60.54
CA TRP A 45 17.08 -33.48 -59.38
C TRP A 45 18.25 -32.48 -59.36
N TRP A 46 18.98 -32.36 -60.47
CA TRP A 46 20.09 -31.40 -60.56
C TRP A 46 19.62 -29.97 -60.33
N THR A 47 18.52 -29.55 -60.90
CA THR A 47 17.93 -28.24 -60.73
C THR A 47 17.64 -27.96 -59.23
N VAL A 48 17.01 -28.92 -58.50
CA VAL A 48 16.70 -28.76 -57.07
C VAL A 48 17.98 -28.69 -56.26
N VAL A 49 18.94 -29.59 -56.50
CA VAL A 49 20.24 -29.64 -55.82
C VAL A 49 21.04 -28.35 -56.02
N THR A 50 21.01 -27.82 -57.23
CA THR A 50 21.67 -26.53 -57.57
C THR A 50 20.93 -25.36 -56.98
N PHE A 51 19.59 -25.35 -57.03
CA PHE A 51 18.75 -24.29 -56.45
C PHE A 51 18.89 -24.19 -54.95
N THR A 52 18.98 -25.35 -54.29
CA THR A 52 19.14 -25.44 -52.81
C THR A 52 20.59 -25.20 -52.38
N THR A 53 21.51 -24.98 -53.29
CA THR A 53 22.97 -24.82 -53.04
C THR A 53 23.64 -25.99 -52.36
N VAL A 54 23.02 -27.20 -52.41
CA VAL A 54 23.59 -28.43 -51.81
C VAL A 54 24.76 -28.93 -52.66
N GLY A 55 24.59 -29.03 -53.99
CA GLY A 55 25.67 -29.30 -54.94
C GLY A 55 26.43 -30.61 -54.70
N TYR A 56 25.73 -31.78 -54.69
CA TYR A 56 26.35 -33.08 -54.46
C TYR A 56 27.50 -33.41 -55.43
N GLY A 57 27.54 -32.75 -56.62
CA GLY A 57 28.58 -33.01 -57.59
C GLY A 57 28.43 -34.31 -58.38
N ASP A 58 27.31 -35.05 -58.16
CA ASP A 58 26.98 -36.29 -58.84
C ASP A 58 26.63 -36.06 -60.34
N MET A 59 26.11 -34.93 -60.65
CA MET A 59 25.78 -34.50 -62.04
C MET A 59 26.27 -33.07 -62.29
N SER A 60 26.91 -32.84 -63.39
CA SER A 60 27.39 -31.54 -63.87
C SER A 60 27.17 -31.41 -65.37
N PRO A 61 26.79 -30.24 -65.89
CA PRO A 61 26.75 -29.96 -67.31
C PRO A 61 28.10 -30.10 -67.99
N GLU A 62 28.14 -30.87 -69.08
CA GLU A 62 29.36 -31.17 -69.81
C GLU A 62 29.49 -30.36 -71.11
N THR A 63 28.33 -29.88 -71.62
CA THR A 63 28.30 -29.03 -72.82
C THR A 63 28.53 -27.57 -72.52
N VAL A 64 29.22 -26.84 -73.43
CA VAL A 64 29.47 -25.40 -73.24
C VAL A 64 28.13 -24.63 -73.15
N PRO A 65 27.07 -24.86 -73.94
CA PRO A 65 25.80 -24.19 -73.75
C PRO A 65 25.14 -24.53 -72.41
N GLY A 66 25.21 -25.79 -71.96
CA GLY A 66 24.72 -26.19 -70.64
C GLY A 66 25.45 -25.54 -69.48
N GLN A 67 26.77 -25.39 -69.59
CA GLN A 67 27.57 -24.67 -68.63
C GLN A 67 27.23 -23.18 -68.52
N ILE A 68 27.06 -22.50 -69.65
CA ILE A 68 26.60 -21.08 -69.71
C ILE A 68 25.21 -20.95 -69.12
N PHE A 69 24.30 -21.90 -69.47
CA PHE A 69 22.95 -21.89 -68.90
C PHE A 69 22.96 -22.10 -67.38
N THR A 70 23.87 -22.93 -66.89
CA THR A 70 24.09 -23.18 -65.46
C THR A 70 24.44 -21.91 -64.70
N PHE A 71 25.28 -21.04 -65.21
CA PHE A 71 25.55 -19.73 -64.59
C PHE A 71 24.28 -18.89 -64.40
N ILE A 72 23.38 -18.88 -65.43
CA ILE A 72 22.10 -18.19 -65.33
C ILE A 72 21.21 -18.82 -64.29
N VAL A 73 21.14 -20.15 -64.23
CA VAL A 73 20.34 -20.90 -63.28
C VAL A 73 20.84 -20.67 -61.84
N MET A 74 22.17 -20.67 -61.64
CA MET A 74 22.76 -20.40 -60.35
C MET A 74 22.42 -19.00 -59.86
N ALA A 75 22.62 -17.97 -60.69
CA ALA A 75 22.32 -16.58 -60.33
C ALA A 75 20.81 -16.37 -60.05
N ALA A 76 19.97 -16.91 -60.91
CA ALA A 76 18.50 -16.82 -60.72
C ALA A 76 18.03 -17.70 -59.57
N GLY A 77 18.66 -18.84 -59.27
CA GLY A 77 18.43 -19.69 -58.12
C GLY A 77 18.68 -18.97 -56.78
N LEU A 78 19.84 -18.27 -56.71
CA LEU A 78 20.20 -17.49 -55.51
C LEU A 78 19.17 -16.42 -55.21
N ILE A 79 18.71 -15.70 -56.27
CA ILE A 79 17.68 -14.66 -56.14
C ILE A 79 16.36 -15.29 -55.64
N ASN A 80 15.90 -16.39 -56.29
CA ASN A 80 14.68 -17.06 -55.87
C ASN A 80 14.74 -17.64 -54.44
N PHE A 81 15.87 -18.18 -54.05
CA PHE A 81 16.09 -18.64 -52.66
C PHE A 81 15.98 -17.52 -51.67
N SER A 82 16.60 -16.37 -51.96
CA SER A 82 16.52 -15.17 -51.12
C SER A 82 15.06 -14.66 -50.98
N ILE A 83 14.28 -14.75 -52.02
CA ILE A 83 12.83 -14.43 -51.97
C ILE A 83 12.09 -15.39 -51.03
N ILE A 84 12.38 -16.69 -51.10
CA ILE A 84 11.76 -17.69 -50.19
C ILE A 84 12.05 -17.35 -48.73
N VAL A 85 13.34 -17.11 -48.43
CA VAL A 85 13.78 -16.75 -47.04
C VAL A 85 13.06 -15.48 -46.59
N SER A 86 13.00 -14.45 -47.43
CA SER A 86 12.27 -13.21 -47.09
C SER A 86 10.80 -13.43 -46.82
N LEU A 87 10.09 -14.20 -47.69
CA LEU A 87 8.66 -14.49 -47.49
C LEU A 87 8.38 -15.29 -46.21
N VAL A 88 9.24 -16.26 -45.85
CA VAL A 88 9.16 -17.03 -44.64
C VAL A 88 9.41 -16.13 -43.43
N THR A 89 10.47 -15.31 -43.49
CA THR A 89 10.81 -14.38 -42.43
C THR A 89 9.72 -13.33 -42.23
N ASP A 90 9.17 -12.78 -43.29
CA ASP A 90 8.06 -11.82 -43.22
C ASP A 90 6.81 -12.45 -42.54
N LYS A 91 6.48 -13.70 -42.91
CA LYS A 91 5.37 -14.42 -42.26
C LYS A 91 5.63 -14.70 -40.78
N PHE A 92 6.87 -15.01 -40.45
CA PHE A 92 7.28 -15.22 -39.06
C PHE A 92 7.21 -13.91 -38.26
N HIS A 93 7.66 -12.81 -38.86
CA HIS A 93 7.54 -11.48 -38.28
C HIS A 93 6.09 -11.02 -38.14
N GLU A 94 5.25 -11.25 -39.14
CA GLU A 94 3.82 -10.94 -39.09
C GLU A 94 3.09 -11.74 -37.99
N PHE A 95 3.42 -13.01 -37.85
CA PHE A 95 2.87 -13.88 -36.79
C PHE A 95 3.34 -13.45 -35.39
N ARG A 96 4.63 -13.11 -35.24
CA ARG A 96 5.21 -12.65 -33.98
C ARG A 96 4.68 -11.25 -33.62
N SER A 97 4.70 -10.32 -34.56
CA SER A 97 4.17 -8.97 -34.37
C SER A 97 2.66 -8.96 -34.08
N GLY A 98 1.88 -9.82 -34.72
CA GLY A 98 0.45 -9.96 -34.41
C GLY A 98 0.21 -10.47 -32.99
N ARG A 99 1.08 -11.37 -32.50
CA ARG A 99 1.04 -11.87 -31.14
C ARG A 99 1.48 -10.82 -30.12
N ASP A 100 2.53 -10.07 -30.43
CA ASP A 100 3.07 -9.00 -29.58
C ASP A 100 2.10 -7.80 -29.51
N ARG A 101 1.22 -7.64 -30.51
CA ARG A 101 0.14 -6.63 -30.57
C ARG A 101 -1.20 -7.13 -30.00
N GLY A 102 -1.23 -8.25 -29.29
CA GLY A 102 -2.46 -8.75 -28.69
C GLY A 102 -3.56 -9.22 -29.68
N LEU A 103 -3.23 -9.39 -30.96
CA LEU A 103 -4.22 -9.77 -32.00
C LEU A 103 -4.46 -11.30 -32.10
N GLY A 104 -3.72 -12.07 -31.33
CA GLY A 104 -3.76 -13.54 -31.32
C GLY A 104 -4.95 -14.11 -30.57
N THR A 105 -5.39 -15.34 -30.94
CA THR A 105 -6.36 -16.09 -30.14
C THR A 105 -5.63 -16.94 -29.11
N LEU A 106 -6.01 -16.80 -27.85
CA LEU A 106 -5.46 -17.55 -26.74
C LEU A 106 -6.29 -18.82 -26.51
N LYS A 107 -5.62 -19.91 -26.08
CA LYS A 107 -6.29 -21.16 -25.69
C LYS A 107 -5.94 -21.45 -24.23
N MET A 108 -6.74 -20.92 -23.30
CA MET A 108 -6.54 -21.07 -21.87
C MET A 108 -7.79 -21.58 -21.18
N LYS A 109 -7.64 -22.13 -19.98
CA LYS A 109 -8.72 -22.60 -19.11
C LYS A 109 -8.38 -22.28 -17.66
N GLY A 110 -9.39 -21.95 -16.86
CA GLY A 110 -9.25 -21.67 -15.44
C GLY A 110 -8.27 -20.52 -15.19
N HIS A 111 -8.30 -19.49 -16.00
CA HIS A 111 -7.45 -18.31 -15.90
C HIS A 111 -8.26 -17.13 -15.37
N VAL A 112 -7.55 -16.12 -14.93
CA VAL A 112 -8.08 -14.82 -14.52
C VAL A 112 -8.09 -13.91 -15.73
N LEU A 113 -9.21 -13.20 -15.95
CA LEU A 113 -9.31 -12.09 -16.91
C LEU A 113 -9.17 -10.77 -16.17
N ILE A 114 -8.44 -9.82 -16.77
CA ILE A 114 -8.37 -8.43 -16.32
C ILE A 114 -8.75 -7.55 -17.50
N CYS A 115 -9.90 -6.89 -17.40
CA CYS A 115 -10.46 -6.03 -18.44
C CYS A 115 -10.38 -4.57 -17.96
N SER A 116 -9.43 -3.80 -18.52
CA SER A 116 -9.21 -2.42 -18.09
C SER A 116 -8.43 -1.63 -19.16
N ASP A 117 -8.50 -0.30 -19.07
CA ASP A 117 -7.63 0.65 -19.77
C ASP A 117 -6.62 1.33 -18.83
N ASP A 118 -6.69 1.05 -17.53
CA ASP A 118 -5.81 1.62 -16.51
C ASP A 118 -4.67 0.66 -16.13
N PRO A 119 -3.40 0.98 -16.49
CA PRO A 119 -2.26 0.14 -16.15
C PRO A 119 -1.97 0.04 -14.65
N THR A 120 -2.24 1.09 -13.87
CA THR A 120 -1.99 1.11 -12.41
C THR A 120 -2.92 0.15 -11.72
N TRP A 121 -4.21 0.26 -12.01
CA TRP A 121 -5.20 -0.67 -11.48
C TRP A 121 -4.94 -2.13 -11.90
N MET A 122 -4.51 -2.36 -13.15
CA MET A 122 -4.13 -3.70 -13.59
C MET A 122 -2.98 -4.28 -12.76
N LEU A 123 -1.94 -3.47 -12.47
CA LEU A 123 -0.79 -3.91 -11.68
C LEU A 123 -1.20 -4.31 -10.28
N GLU A 124 -2.07 -3.52 -9.65
CA GLU A 124 -2.54 -3.80 -8.31
C GLU A 124 -3.36 -5.10 -8.27
N ILE A 125 -4.33 -5.29 -9.18
CA ILE A 125 -5.10 -6.54 -9.29
C ILE A 125 -4.19 -7.75 -9.55
N ILE A 126 -3.15 -7.61 -10.39
CA ILE A 126 -2.18 -8.68 -10.65
C ILE A 126 -1.41 -9.03 -9.38
N SER A 127 -0.88 -8.01 -8.70
CA SER A 127 -0.14 -8.16 -7.45
C SER A 127 -0.99 -8.90 -6.40
N GLN A 128 -2.22 -8.47 -6.19
CA GLN A 128 -3.13 -9.08 -5.22
C GLN A 128 -3.50 -10.52 -5.62
N ASN A 129 -3.77 -10.80 -6.89
CA ASN A 129 -4.05 -12.16 -7.33
C ASN A 129 -2.85 -13.11 -7.14
N GLN A 130 -1.62 -12.65 -7.38
CA GLN A 130 -0.43 -13.44 -7.11
C GLN A 130 -0.24 -13.69 -5.61
N LYS A 131 -0.50 -12.68 -4.79
CA LYS A 131 -0.40 -12.76 -3.32
C LYS A 131 -1.44 -13.72 -2.73
N PHE A 132 -2.69 -13.65 -3.18
CA PHE A 132 -3.81 -14.35 -2.54
C PHE A 132 -4.20 -15.65 -3.22
N ALA A 133 -4.31 -15.66 -4.53
CA ALA A 133 -4.77 -16.81 -5.30
C ALA A 133 -3.64 -17.70 -5.82
N ARG A 134 -2.38 -17.23 -5.79
CA ARG A 134 -1.21 -17.86 -6.43
C ARG A 134 -1.49 -18.25 -7.90
N GLU A 135 -2.29 -17.45 -8.59
CA GLU A 135 -2.74 -17.75 -9.96
C GLU A 135 -1.85 -17.03 -10.97
N ASP A 136 -0.99 -17.77 -11.63
CA ASP A 136 -0.06 -17.25 -12.66
C ASP A 136 -0.70 -17.15 -14.05
N ARG A 137 -1.92 -17.67 -14.23
CA ARG A 137 -2.63 -17.72 -15.50
C ARG A 137 -3.53 -16.54 -15.68
N ILE A 138 -2.94 -15.38 -15.95
CA ILE A 138 -3.64 -14.12 -16.16
C ILE A 138 -3.68 -13.77 -17.64
N VAL A 139 -4.81 -13.26 -18.10
CA VAL A 139 -5.02 -12.70 -19.44
C VAL A 139 -5.57 -11.30 -19.31
N ILE A 140 -4.91 -10.34 -19.92
CA ILE A 140 -5.34 -8.95 -19.95
C ILE A 140 -6.13 -8.69 -21.23
N ILE A 141 -7.24 -7.95 -21.13
CA ILE A 141 -7.99 -7.39 -22.27
C ILE A 141 -7.96 -5.87 -22.10
N SER A 142 -7.44 -5.18 -23.11
CA SER A 142 -7.35 -3.73 -23.09
C SER A 142 -7.51 -3.15 -24.50
N PRO A 143 -8.15 -1.98 -24.65
CA PRO A 143 -8.36 -1.35 -25.97
C PRO A 143 -7.08 -0.77 -26.58
N VAL A 144 -5.96 -0.78 -25.89
CA VAL A 144 -4.68 -0.22 -26.35
C VAL A 144 -4.05 -1.06 -27.47
N THR A 145 -3.16 -0.43 -28.25
CA THR A 145 -2.51 -1.07 -29.42
C THR A 145 -1.17 -1.72 -29.09
N GLU A 146 -0.61 -1.42 -27.92
CA GLU A 146 0.63 -2.00 -27.37
C GLU A 146 0.30 -2.69 -26.05
N HIS A 147 1.21 -3.53 -25.57
CA HIS A 147 0.99 -4.22 -24.30
C HIS A 147 0.82 -3.21 -23.16
N PRO A 148 -0.31 -3.22 -22.43
CA PRO A 148 -0.62 -2.18 -21.44
C PRO A 148 0.44 -2.06 -20.34
N LEU A 149 1.14 -3.16 -20.03
CA LEU A 149 2.19 -3.23 -19.02
C LEU A 149 3.59 -3.39 -19.63
N LEU A 150 3.85 -2.80 -20.80
CA LEU A 150 5.10 -2.96 -21.53
C LEU A 150 6.34 -2.51 -20.73
N ALA A 151 6.19 -1.46 -19.95
CA ALA A 151 7.28 -0.89 -19.14
C ALA A 151 7.54 -1.61 -17.82
N THR A 152 6.78 -2.65 -17.50
CA THR A 152 6.83 -3.35 -16.22
C THR A 152 7.42 -4.75 -16.33
N SER A 153 7.68 -5.41 -15.20
CA SER A 153 8.07 -6.83 -15.14
C SER A 153 6.99 -7.78 -15.67
N TYR A 154 5.75 -7.31 -15.75
CA TYR A 154 4.57 -8.06 -16.22
C TYR A 154 4.34 -8.01 -17.73
N ASN A 155 5.25 -7.44 -18.50
CA ASN A 155 5.18 -7.35 -19.97
C ASN A 155 5.11 -8.70 -20.72
N LYS A 156 5.35 -9.82 -20.02
CA LYS A 156 5.26 -11.19 -20.55
C LYS A 156 3.90 -11.82 -20.37
N LEU A 157 2.98 -11.20 -19.63
CA LEU A 157 1.62 -11.72 -19.48
C LEU A 157 0.93 -11.77 -20.84
N LYS A 158 -0.01 -12.70 -20.96
CA LYS A 158 -0.80 -12.81 -22.18
C LYS A 158 -1.85 -11.71 -22.22
N TRP A 159 -2.04 -11.12 -23.36
CA TRP A 159 -3.03 -10.08 -23.53
C TRP A 159 -3.72 -10.15 -24.89
N VAL A 160 -4.89 -9.54 -24.96
CA VAL A 160 -5.70 -9.38 -26.16
C VAL A 160 -6.05 -7.90 -26.34
N SER A 161 -5.71 -7.33 -27.50
CA SER A 161 -6.07 -5.96 -27.85
C SER A 161 -7.48 -5.88 -28.39
N GLY A 162 -8.27 -4.96 -27.86
CA GLY A 162 -9.62 -4.66 -28.29
C GLY A 162 -10.56 -4.38 -27.13
N ASP A 163 -11.75 -3.92 -27.46
CA ASP A 163 -12.78 -3.59 -26.48
C ASP A 163 -13.32 -4.85 -25.84
N SER A 164 -13.33 -4.90 -24.51
CA SER A 164 -13.73 -6.08 -23.73
C SER A 164 -15.22 -6.38 -23.82
N TYR A 165 -16.04 -5.47 -24.27
CA TYR A 165 -17.46 -5.71 -24.58
C TYR A 165 -17.69 -6.29 -25.99
N ASP A 166 -16.65 -6.42 -26.85
CA ASP A 166 -16.74 -7.14 -28.12
C ASP A 166 -16.62 -8.66 -27.90
N LEU A 167 -17.67 -9.40 -28.25
CA LEU A 167 -17.72 -10.86 -28.15
C LEU A 167 -16.56 -11.57 -28.86
N ASN A 168 -16.03 -11.00 -29.96
CA ASN A 168 -14.90 -11.59 -30.67
C ASN A 168 -13.61 -11.43 -29.88
N VAL A 169 -13.41 -10.31 -29.19
CA VAL A 169 -12.28 -10.07 -28.29
C VAL A 169 -12.34 -11.01 -27.11
N LEU A 170 -13.49 -11.12 -26.45
CA LEU A 170 -13.71 -12.08 -25.35
C LEU A 170 -13.47 -13.54 -25.77
N ARG A 171 -13.92 -13.93 -26.95
CA ARG A 171 -13.65 -15.29 -27.51
C ARG A 171 -12.16 -15.50 -27.76
N LYS A 172 -11.42 -14.49 -28.30
CA LYS A 172 -9.97 -14.57 -28.47
C LYS A 172 -9.24 -14.75 -27.14
N ALA A 173 -9.71 -14.13 -26.07
CA ALA A 173 -9.19 -14.29 -24.72
C ALA A 173 -9.60 -15.61 -24.05
N SER A 174 -10.42 -16.45 -24.69
CA SER A 174 -11.03 -17.66 -24.10
C SER A 174 -11.88 -17.38 -22.86
N ALA A 175 -12.61 -16.27 -22.82
CA ALA A 175 -13.38 -15.81 -21.68
C ALA A 175 -14.32 -16.87 -21.10
N THR A 176 -15.03 -17.65 -21.94
CA THR A 176 -15.91 -18.78 -21.51
C THR A 176 -15.25 -19.84 -20.65
N LYS A 177 -13.92 -19.79 -20.49
CA LYS A 177 -13.11 -20.77 -19.74
C LYS A 177 -12.34 -20.12 -18.61
N ALA A 178 -12.54 -18.84 -18.37
CA ALA A 178 -12.00 -18.15 -17.24
C ALA A 178 -12.76 -18.51 -15.96
N ASN A 179 -12.11 -18.42 -14.81
CA ASN A 179 -12.75 -18.60 -13.51
C ASN A 179 -13.22 -17.27 -12.94
N ILE A 180 -12.41 -16.22 -13.08
CA ILE A 180 -12.64 -14.92 -12.50
C ILE A 180 -12.40 -13.86 -13.58
N ALA A 181 -13.17 -12.78 -13.56
CA ALA A 181 -12.95 -11.60 -14.37
C ALA A 181 -13.00 -10.34 -13.50
N TYR A 182 -11.97 -9.52 -13.57
CA TYR A 182 -11.91 -8.20 -12.96
C TYR A 182 -12.12 -7.15 -14.04
N VAL A 183 -13.01 -6.20 -13.79
CA VAL A 183 -13.44 -5.20 -14.77
C VAL A 183 -13.38 -3.80 -14.18
N PHE A 184 -12.62 -2.93 -14.83
CA PHE A 184 -12.60 -1.50 -14.53
C PHE A 184 -12.24 -0.68 -15.77
N PHE A 185 -13.06 0.27 -16.10
CA PHE A 185 -12.81 1.33 -17.07
C PHE A 185 -13.21 2.67 -16.46
N LYS A 186 -12.51 3.73 -16.82
CA LYS A 186 -12.86 5.09 -16.36
C LYS A 186 -14.29 5.50 -16.74
N ASP A 187 -14.80 4.96 -17.83
CA ASP A 187 -16.21 5.08 -18.20
C ASP A 187 -16.98 3.84 -17.72
N ASN A 188 -17.85 4.02 -16.74
CA ASN A 188 -18.70 2.98 -16.16
C ASN A 188 -19.50 2.20 -17.22
N SER A 189 -19.88 2.86 -18.34
CA SER A 189 -20.65 2.22 -19.41
C SER A 189 -19.85 1.08 -20.03
N TYR A 190 -18.53 1.24 -20.22
CA TYR A 190 -17.68 0.17 -20.73
C TYR A 190 -17.50 -0.96 -19.72
N SER A 191 -17.37 -0.64 -18.43
CA SER A 191 -17.34 -1.63 -17.35
C SER A 191 -18.63 -2.46 -17.34
N LEU A 192 -19.78 -1.79 -17.33
CA LEU A 192 -21.11 -2.40 -17.31
C LEU A 192 -21.34 -3.29 -18.55
N MET A 193 -21.04 -2.78 -19.76
CA MET A 193 -21.17 -3.57 -21.00
C MET A 193 -20.25 -4.79 -20.99
N THR A 194 -19.05 -4.67 -20.45
CA THR A 194 -18.10 -5.79 -20.34
C THR A 194 -18.63 -6.85 -19.41
N VAL A 195 -19.13 -6.50 -18.23
CA VAL A 195 -19.77 -7.43 -17.29
C VAL A 195 -20.96 -8.13 -17.95
N LEU A 196 -21.88 -7.37 -18.55
CA LEU A 196 -23.05 -7.93 -19.24
C LEU A 196 -22.66 -8.97 -20.30
N GLN A 197 -21.61 -8.69 -21.10
CA GLN A 197 -21.13 -9.63 -22.12
C GLN A 197 -20.45 -10.86 -21.50
N LEU A 198 -19.70 -10.72 -20.42
CA LEU A 198 -19.08 -11.82 -19.68
C LEU A 198 -20.14 -12.75 -19.09
N GLU A 199 -21.14 -12.19 -18.40
CA GLU A 199 -22.27 -12.94 -17.81
C GLU A 199 -23.07 -13.68 -18.89
N THR A 200 -23.43 -12.98 -19.96
CA THR A 200 -24.14 -13.59 -21.10
C THR A 200 -23.32 -14.70 -21.75
N LEU A 201 -22.02 -14.48 -21.97
CA LEU A 201 -21.14 -15.43 -22.67
C LEU A 201 -20.84 -16.66 -21.83
N SER A 202 -20.71 -16.51 -20.52
CA SER A 202 -20.39 -17.57 -19.56
C SER A 202 -21.63 -18.30 -19.04
N ASN A 203 -22.78 -17.71 -19.20
CA ASN A 203 -24.05 -18.16 -18.59
C ASN A 203 -23.93 -18.21 -17.05
N GLY A 204 -23.39 -17.13 -16.44
CA GLY A 204 -23.20 -16.98 -15.01
C GLY A 204 -22.15 -17.90 -14.37
N LYS A 205 -21.16 -18.38 -15.14
CA LYS A 205 -20.13 -19.31 -14.64
C LYS A 205 -18.81 -18.67 -14.29
N ILE A 206 -18.56 -17.45 -14.72
CA ILE A 206 -17.39 -16.65 -14.36
C ILE A 206 -17.75 -15.85 -13.12
N VAL A 207 -16.88 -15.80 -12.14
CA VAL A 207 -17.02 -14.85 -11.03
C VAL A 207 -16.59 -13.48 -11.55
N THR A 208 -17.53 -12.53 -11.62
CA THR A 208 -17.26 -11.17 -12.09
C THR A 208 -17.10 -10.20 -10.92
N GLN A 209 -16.02 -9.44 -10.97
CA GLN A 209 -15.68 -8.42 -9.97
C GLN A 209 -15.47 -7.11 -10.70
N ALA A 210 -16.22 -6.08 -10.35
CA ALA A 210 -16.13 -4.79 -11.03
C ALA A 210 -15.86 -3.63 -10.07
N GLN A 211 -15.22 -2.60 -10.61
CA GLN A 211 -15.13 -1.29 -9.96
C GLN A 211 -15.88 -0.28 -10.82
N TYR A 212 -16.60 0.61 -10.16
CA TYR A 212 -17.31 1.71 -10.80
C TYR A 212 -17.20 2.98 -9.93
N VAL A 213 -17.60 4.12 -10.46
CA VAL A 213 -17.65 5.39 -9.73
C VAL A 213 -19.04 5.99 -9.87
N GLY A 214 -19.70 6.29 -8.75
CA GLY A 214 -21.03 6.86 -8.69
C GLY A 214 -22.10 5.84 -8.29
N ARG A 215 -22.76 6.14 -7.15
CA ARG A 215 -23.73 5.24 -6.49
C ARG A 215 -24.90 4.82 -7.36
N GLU A 216 -25.27 5.66 -8.35
CA GLU A 216 -26.32 5.39 -9.31
C GLU A 216 -26.05 4.16 -10.19
N PHE A 217 -24.79 3.75 -10.31
CA PHE A 217 -24.40 2.58 -11.11
C PHE A 217 -24.54 1.26 -10.36
N ARG A 218 -24.61 1.26 -9.03
CA ARG A 218 -24.68 0.05 -8.20
C ARG A 218 -25.74 -0.93 -8.70
N ASN A 219 -26.99 -0.45 -8.79
CA ASN A 219 -28.12 -1.29 -9.21
C ASN A 219 -27.94 -1.84 -10.63
N TYR A 220 -27.31 -1.07 -11.53
CA TYR A 220 -27.06 -1.54 -12.90
C TYR A 220 -26.06 -2.70 -12.94
N PHE A 221 -25.04 -2.70 -12.09
CA PHE A 221 -24.10 -3.84 -11.99
C PHE A 221 -24.76 -5.06 -11.37
N GLU A 222 -25.63 -4.89 -10.38
CA GLU A 222 -26.43 -5.97 -9.81
C GLU A 222 -27.41 -6.54 -10.85
N ASP A 223 -28.12 -5.70 -11.60
CA ASP A 223 -29.11 -6.09 -12.62
C ASP A 223 -28.48 -6.88 -13.77
N VAL A 224 -27.22 -6.61 -14.14
CA VAL A 224 -26.50 -7.38 -15.17
C VAL A 224 -25.88 -8.66 -14.65
N GLY A 225 -26.02 -8.96 -13.35
CA GLY A 225 -25.54 -10.18 -12.72
C GLY A 225 -24.07 -10.15 -12.28
N CYS A 226 -23.49 -8.97 -12.02
CA CYS A 226 -22.15 -8.88 -11.46
C CYS A 226 -22.13 -9.50 -10.06
N ASP A 227 -21.20 -10.43 -9.79
CA ASP A 227 -21.13 -11.08 -8.48
C ASP A 227 -20.73 -10.11 -7.38
N HIS A 228 -19.87 -9.12 -7.69
CA HIS A 228 -19.51 -8.07 -6.77
C HIS A 228 -19.00 -6.84 -7.51
N ALA A 229 -19.54 -5.69 -7.17
CA ALA A 229 -19.15 -4.41 -7.74
C ALA A 229 -18.94 -3.37 -6.64
N LEU A 230 -17.83 -2.63 -6.68
CA LEU A 230 -17.44 -1.67 -5.67
C LEU A 230 -17.27 -0.26 -6.24
N ASP A 231 -17.77 0.72 -5.50
CA ASP A 231 -17.43 2.13 -5.66
C ASP A 231 -16.34 2.47 -4.61
N PRO A 232 -15.16 2.96 -5.01
CA PRO A 232 -14.13 3.38 -4.06
C PRO A 232 -14.65 4.33 -2.98
N TYR A 233 -15.50 5.27 -3.36
CA TYR A 233 -16.06 6.26 -2.43
C TYR A 233 -16.98 5.64 -1.38
N ASP A 234 -17.60 4.50 -1.65
CA ASP A 234 -18.40 3.74 -0.67
C ASP A 234 -17.54 3.07 0.40
N LEU A 235 -16.24 2.96 0.17
CA LEU A 235 -15.33 2.37 1.14
C LEU A 235 -14.50 3.44 1.87
N TYR A 236 -13.78 4.28 1.14
CA TYR A 236 -12.80 5.13 1.81
C TYR A 236 -13.40 6.33 2.54
N VAL A 237 -14.52 6.91 2.06
CA VAL A 237 -15.17 8.01 2.77
C VAL A 237 -15.69 7.57 4.14
N PRO A 238 -16.46 6.47 4.26
CA PRO A 238 -16.83 5.94 5.56
C PRO A 238 -15.64 5.59 6.45
N LEU A 239 -14.53 5.09 5.88
CA LEU A 239 -13.31 4.80 6.63
C LEU A 239 -12.62 6.05 7.16
N MET A 240 -12.58 7.14 6.38
CA MET A 240 -12.09 8.43 6.87
C MET A 240 -12.94 8.94 8.05
N LEU A 241 -14.26 8.83 7.95
CA LEU A 241 -15.15 9.17 9.05
C LEU A 241 -15.00 8.22 10.25
N LEU A 242 -14.75 6.94 9.98
CA LEU A 242 -14.48 5.96 11.03
C LEU A 242 -13.14 6.25 11.73
N ALA A 243 -12.13 6.77 11.04
CA ALA A 243 -10.88 7.22 11.64
C ALA A 243 -11.11 8.34 12.65
N PHE A 244 -12.10 9.18 12.41
CA PHE A 244 -12.51 10.23 13.32
C PHE A 244 -13.28 9.70 14.54
N HIS A 245 -14.29 8.85 14.33
CA HIS A 245 -15.18 8.39 15.41
C HIS A 245 -14.65 7.17 16.18
N SER A 246 -13.89 6.31 15.52
CA SER A 246 -13.43 5.02 16.03
C SER A 246 -11.97 4.80 15.65
N GLN A 247 -11.09 5.61 16.23
CA GLN A 247 -9.65 5.56 15.99
C GLN A 247 -9.11 4.13 16.14
N GLY A 248 -8.35 3.67 15.16
CA GLY A 248 -7.79 2.32 15.11
C GLY A 248 -8.66 1.29 14.36
N ALA A 249 -9.96 1.54 14.15
CA ALA A 249 -10.81 0.65 13.36
C ALA A 249 -10.40 0.61 11.87
N PRO A 250 -10.07 1.73 11.20
CA PRO A 250 -9.54 1.69 9.83
C PRO A 250 -8.22 0.92 9.72
N ALA A 251 -7.33 1.04 10.72
CA ALA A 251 -6.10 0.26 10.75
C ALA A 251 -6.39 -1.24 10.85
N TRP A 252 -7.35 -1.66 11.69
CA TRP A 252 -7.76 -3.05 11.79
C TRP A 252 -8.29 -3.57 10.44
N ILE A 253 -9.18 -2.82 9.77
CA ILE A 253 -9.74 -3.18 8.47
C ILE A 253 -8.63 -3.32 7.43
N ASN A 254 -7.74 -2.33 7.33
CA ASN A 254 -6.61 -2.36 6.39
C ASN A 254 -5.74 -3.60 6.61
N LYS A 255 -5.38 -3.91 7.87
CA LYS A 255 -4.54 -5.07 8.19
C LYS A 255 -5.20 -6.41 7.84
N VAL A 256 -6.51 -6.52 8.04
CA VAL A 256 -7.29 -7.72 7.68
C VAL A 256 -7.39 -7.87 6.15
N ILE A 257 -7.71 -6.79 5.45
CA ILE A 257 -7.86 -6.79 3.98
C ILE A 257 -6.53 -7.07 3.31
N ASN A 258 -5.44 -6.43 3.74
CA ASN A 258 -4.12 -6.59 3.14
C ASN A 258 -3.38 -7.83 3.63
N ARG A 259 -3.99 -8.64 4.52
CA ARG A 259 -3.39 -9.83 5.14
C ARG A 259 -2.05 -9.54 5.82
N THR A 260 -1.92 -8.38 6.40
CA THR A 260 -0.72 -8.00 7.12
C THR A 260 -0.47 -8.98 8.25
N GLN A 261 0.77 -9.43 8.42
CA GLN A 261 1.14 -10.49 9.37
C GLN A 261 0.37 -11.82 9.15
N GLY A 262 -0.23 -12.03 7.97
CA GLY A 262 -0.87 -13.28 7.59
C GLY A 262 -2.30 -13.49 8.10
N HIS A 263 -2.86 -12.57 8.89
CA HIS A 263 -4.28 -12.62 9.25
C HIS A 263 -5.15 -12.43 8.00
N HIS A 264 -6.19 -13.26 7.85
CA HIS A 264 -7.05 -13.20 6.67
C HIS A 264 -8.44 -13.77 6.92
N ILE A 265 -9.42 -13.27 6.19
CA ILE A 265 -10.79 -13.80 6.23
C ILE A 265 -10.93 -14.94 5.23
N THR A 266 -11.58 -16.01 5.66
CA THR A 266 -11.96 -17.13 4.80
C THR A 266 -13.44 -17.46 4.98
N THR A 267 -14.06 -18.00 3.93
CA THR A 267 -15.44 -18.51 3.97
C THR A 267 -15.41 -20.01 3.79
N ARG A 268 -15.84 -20.77 4.80
CA ARG A 268 -15.76 -22.23 4.84
C ARG A 268 -17.07 -22.86 5.32
N LYS A 269 -17.33 -24.09 4.89
CA LYS A 269 -18.44 -24.89 5.45
C LYS A 269 -18.15 -25.21 6.94
N PRO A 270 -19.18 -25.17 7.79
CA PRO A 270 -19.02 -25.58 9.20
C PRO A 270 -18.64 -27.06 9.30
N GLU A 271 -17.85 -27.40 10.28
CA GLU A 271 -17.57 -28.78 10.63
C GLU A 271 -18.87 -29.50 11.08
N PRO A 272 -19.05 -30.77 10.73
CA PRO A 272 -20.28 -31.51 11.04
C PRO A 272 -20.67 -31.47 12.51
N GLU A 273 -19.68 -31.38 13.40
CA GLU A 273 -19.86 -31.37 14.86
C GLU A 273 -20.43 -30.05 15.40
N LEU A 274 -20.33 -28.98 14.61
CA LEU A 274 -20.77 -27.62 14.96
C LEU A 274 -22.15 -27.30 14.40
N ILE A 275 -22.68 -28.12 13.48
CA ILE A 275 -24.03 -27.96 12.94
C ILE A 275 -25.06 -28.18 14.06
N GLY A 276 -26.03 -27.27 14.18
CA GLY A 276 -27.05 -27.25 15.22
C GLY A 276 -26.56 -26.79 16.61
N LYS A 277 -25.26 -26.39 16.72
CA LYS A 277 -24.78 -25.69 17.93
C LYS A 277 -25.01 -24.19 17.81
N THR A 278 -25.01 -23.51 18.93
CA THR A 278 -25.19 -22.06 18.98
C THR A 278 -23.96 -21.31 18.48
N TRP A 279 -24.15 -20.09 17.99
CA TRP A 279 -23.09 -19.19 17.55
C TRP A 279 -22.04 -18.96 18.65
N LEU A 280 -22.48 -18.79 19.90
CA LEU A 280 -21.58 -18.67 21.05
C LEU A 280 -20.69 -19.90 21.22
N ASN A 281 -21.23 -21.10 21.01
CA ASN A 281 -20.46 -22.34 21.09
C ASN A 281 -19.47 -22.48 19.94
N LEU A 282 -19.85 -21.99 18.74
CA LEU A 282 -18.92 -21.92 17.61
C LEU A 282 -17.74 -20.99 17.91
N ILE A 283 -18.01 -19.77 18.39
CA ILE A 283 -16.97 -18.82 18.79
C ILE A 283 -16.03 -19.46 19.80
N LYS A 284 -16.60 -20.07 20.87
CA LYS A 284 -15.82 -20.72 21.93
C LYS A 284 -14.89 -21.79 21.38
N SER A 285 -15.40 -22.73 20.61
CA SER A 285 -14.61 -23.82 20.05
C SER A 285 -13.55 -23.30 19.07
N LYS A 286 -13.95 -22.52 18.07
CA LYS A 286 -13.03 -22.03 17.02
C LYS A 286 -11.93 -21.14 17.60
N LYS A 287 -12.29 -20.22 18.49
CA LYS A 287 -11.33 -19.27 19.06
C LYS A 287 -10.37 -19.94 20.01
N GLN A 288 -10.86 -20.81 20.88
CA GLN A 288 -10.05 -21.48 21.91
C GLN A 288 -9.14 -22.55 21.32
N ASP A 289 -9.66 -23.38 20.39
CA ASP A 289 -8.94 -24.55 19.88
C ASP A 289 -8.02 -24.20 18.70
N TRP A 290 -8.40 -23.19 17.89
CA TRP A 290 -7.75 -22.88 16.60
C TRP A 290 -7.29 -21.43 16.47
N GLY A 291 -7.60 -20.55 17.43
CA GLY A 291 -7.34 -19.12 17.32
C GLY A 291 -8.20 -18.40 16.26
N ILE A 292 -9.14 -19.10 15.66
CA ILE A 292 -9.99 -18.61 14.57
C ILE A 292 -11.16 -17.81 15.15
N MET A 293 -11.42 -16.61 14.60
CA MET A 293 -12.53 -15.77 15.03
C MET A 293 -13.67 -15.80 14.00
N PRO A 294 -14.80 -16.47 14.28
CA PRO A 294 -15.98 -16.37 13.44
C PRO A 294 -16.55 -14.97 13.43
N LEU A 295 -16.92 -14.46 12.24
CA LEU A 295 -17.43 -13.09 12.03
C LEU A 295 -18.86 -13.09 11.54
N ALA A 296 -19.20 -13.97 10.62
CA ALA A 296 -20.51 -14.00 9.97
C ALA A 296 -20.90 -15.41 9.51
N VAL A 297 -22.20 -15.57 9.26
CA VAL A 297 -22.78 -16.77 8.61
C VAL A 297 -23.36 -16.35 7.26
N VAL A 298 -23.04 -17.08 6.20
CA VAL A 298 -23.56 -16.87 4.86
C VAL A 298 -24.56 -17.98 4.53
N ILE A 299 -25.81 -17.59 4.24
CA ILE A 299 -26.94 -18.49 3.91
C ILE A 299 -27.61 -17.95 2.66
N ASP A 300 -27.65 -18.73 1.60
CA ASP A 300 -28.30 -18.34 0.33
C ASP A 300 -27.90 -16.93 -0.14
N GLU A 301 -26.60 -16.63 -0.12
CA GLU A 301 -25.99 -15.33 -0.48
C GLU A 301 -26.23 -14.19 0.53
N VAL A 302 -27.03 -14.38 1.56
CA VAL A 302 -27.23 -13.42 2.63
C VAL A 302 -26.13 -13.55 3.67
N VAL A 303 -25.47 -12.45 4.02
CA VAL A 303 -24.43 -12.40 5.06
C VAL A 303 -25.05 -11.95 6.37
N LEU A 304 -25.07 -12.82 7.37
CA LEU A 304 -25.50 -12.50 8.74
C LEU A 304 -24.25 -12.22 9.58
N ILE A 305 -23.94 -10.94 9.76
CA ILE A 305 -22.78 -10.49 10.53
C ILE A 305 -23.09 -10.61 12.02
N ASN A 306 -22.17 -11.20 12.77
CA ASN A 306 -22.26 -11.33 14.21
C ASN A 306 -23.65 -11.84 14.69
N PRO A 307 -24.17 -12.98 14.21
CA PRO A 307 -25.47 -13.52 14.66
C PRO A 307 -25.61 -13.54 16.18
N GLU A 308 -26.85 -13.52 16.69
CA GLU A 308 -27.11 -13.61 18.12
C GLU A 308 -26.42 -14.82 18.78
N ALA A 309 -26.04 -14.69 20.03
CA ALA A 309 -25.35 -15.76 20.78
C ALA A 309 -26.08 -17.11 20.72
N SER A 310 -27.42 -17.07 20.70
CA SER A 310 -28.32 -18.23 20.62
C SER A 310 -28.55 -18.78 19.22
N PHE A 311 -28.09 -18.10 18.16
CA PHE A 311 -28.30 -18.51 16.77
C PHE A 311 -27.73 -19.91 16.52
N GLU A 312 -28.56 -20.86 16.05
CA GLU A 312 -28.15 -22.21 15.73
C GLU A 312 -27.57 -22.31 14.32
N ILE A 313 -26.39 -22.92 14.17
CA ILE A 313 -25.67 -23.04 12.90
C ILE A 313 -26.43 -23.99 11.95
N PRO A 314 -26.93 -23.51 10.81
CA PRO A 314 -27.64 -24.35 9.84
C PRO A 314 -26.70 -25.36 9.16
N LYS A 315 -27.29 -26.43 8.60
CA LYS A 315 -26.53 -27.43 7.85
C LYS A 315 -26.01 -26.89 6.52
N GLU A 316 -26.80 -26.07 5.84
CA GLU A 316 -26.47 -25.48 4.55
C GLU A 316 -26.14 -24.01 4.75
N CYS A 317 -24.92 -23.75 5.24
CA CYS A 317 -24.37 -22.41 5.37
C CYS A 317 -22.86 -22.42 5.16
N MET A 318 -22.28 -21.25 5.06
CA MET A 318 -20.84 -21.01 5.12
C MET A 318 -20.54 -20.13 6.34
N ILE A 319 -19.41 -20.37 6.99
CA ILE A 319 -18.94 -19.53 8.08
C ILE A 319 -17.83 -18.65 7.55
N MET A 320 -17.99 -17.36 7.69
CA MET A 320 -16.94 -16.38 7.43
C MET A 320 -16.17 -16.13 8.72
N GLN A 321 -14.86 -16.29 8.68
CA GLN A 321 -14.02 -16.31 9.86
C GLN A 321 -12.66 -15.68 9.62
N LEU A 322 -12.12 -15.00 10.63
CA LEU A 322 -10.78 -14.43 10.63
C LEU A 322 -9.80 -15.51 11.12
N GLU A 323 -8.92 -15.93 10.22
CA GLU A 323 -7.91 -16.95 10.49
C GLU A 323 -6.57 -16.33 10.89
N PRO A 324 -5.83 -16.96 11.83
CA PRO A 324 -4.46 -16.56 12.14
C PRO A 324 -3.49 -16.92 11.00
N PRO A 325 -2.25 -16.40 10.98
CA PRO A 325 -1.23 -16.74 9.99
C PRO A 325 -0.95 -18.25 9.88
N GLU A 326 -0.80 -18.77 8.66
CA GLU A 326 -0.51 -20.19 8.41
C GLU A 326 0.83 -20.68 9.00
N THR A 327 1.76 -19.75 9.25
CA THR A 327 3.12 -20.05 9.75
C THR A 327 3.22 -20.10 11.27
N GLN A 328 2.12 -19.82 12.01
CA GLN A 328 2.16 -19.99 13.45
C GLN A 328 2.21 -21.49 13.80
N PRO A 329 3.10 -21.91 14.72
CA PRO A 329 2.98 -23.21 15.31
C PRO A 329 1.57 -23.38 15.88
N LYS A 330 1.01 -24.58 15.78
CA LYS A 330 -0.33 -24.85 16.33
C LYS A 330 -0.37 -24.27 17.73
N TRP A 331 -1.48 -23.64 18.12
CA TRP A 331 -1.65 -23.01 19.43
C TRP A 331 -1.28 -23.94 20.59
N GLU A 332 -1.39 -25.27 20.39
CA GLU A 332 -0.92 -26.31 21.30
C GLU A 332 0.59 -26.29 21.55
N ASP A 333 1.40 -25.90 20.52
CA ASP A 333 2.85 -25.83 20.65
C ASP A 333 3.31 -24.53 21.35
N LEU A 334 2.50 -23.47 21.31
CA LEU A 334 2.73 -22.22 22.03
C LEU A 334 2.33 -22.30 23.52
N ALA A 335 1.45 -23.23 23.88
CA ALA A 335 1.05 -23.45 25.29
C ALA A 335 2.22 -23.93 26.16
N PHE A 336 3.31 -24.43 25.60
CA PHE A 336 4.49 -24.90 26.31
C PHE A 336 5.57 -23.84 26.56
N THR A 337 5.54 -22.69 25.84
CA THR A 337 6.45 -21.57 26.11
C THR A 337 5.74 -20.46 26.85
N LYS A 338 5.51 -20.66 28.15
CA LYS A 338 4.89 -19.67 29.05
C LYS A 338 5.82 -18.52 29.42
N GLU A 339 6.37 -17.78 28.47
CA GLU A 339 6.92 -16.47 28.74
C GLU A 339 5.92 -15.41 28.26
N LYS A 340 5.45 -14.58 29.18
CA LYS A 340 4.46 -13.51 28.94
C LYS A 340 4.81 -12.56 27.79
N GLY A 341 6.09 -12.52 27.38
CA GLY A 341 6.60 -11.68 26.32
C GLY A 341 6.21 -12.13 24.89
N ASP A 342 5.94 -13.43 24.67
CA ASP A 342 5.68 -13.93 23.31
C ASP A 342 4.29 -13.59 22.76
N LEU A 343 3.32 -13.34 23.66
CA LEU A 343 1.95 -12.98 23.24
C LEU A 343 1.84 -11.55 22.71
N GLU A 344 2.77 -10.68 23.07
CA GLU A 344 2.80 -9.28 22.62
C GLU A 344 3.56 -9.09 21.30
N ASN A 345 4.28 -10.10 20.82
CA ASN A 345 5.06 -10.02 19.59
C ASN A 345 4.20 -9.98 18.30
N HIS A 346 2.89 -10.14 18.39
CA HIS A 346 1.96 -10.11 17.26
C HIS A 346 1.19 -8.78 17.15
N ALA A 347 1.57 -7.78 17.92
CA ALA A 347 0.94 -6.47 17.89
C ALA A 347 1.56 -5.59 16.79
N ILE A 348 0.71 -4.75 16.21
CA ILE A 348 1.05 -3.83 15.14
C ILE A 348 0.92 -2.41 15.68
N ASP A 349 1.90 -1.54 15.41
CA ASP A 349 1.78 -0.13 15.74
C ASP A 349 0.72 0.52 14.82
N ILE A 350 -0.13 1.39 15.39
CA ILE A 350 -1.15 2.12 14.64
C ILE A 350 -0.93 3.63 14.74
N ILE A 351 -1.26 4.30 13.64
CA ILE A 351 -1.15 5.74 13.49
C ILE A 351 -2.54 6.36 13.73
N GLY A 352 -2.59 7.63 14.14
CA GLY A 352 -3.84 8.38 14.27
C GLY A 352 -4.61 8.04 15.55
N MET A 353 -3.89 7.76 16.65
CA MET A 353 -4.49 7.57 17.99
C MET A 353 -4.48 8.84 18.84
N ASP A 354 -4.18 9.98 18.24
CA ASP A 354 -4.15 11.26 18.94
C ASP A 354 -5.56 11.64 19.41
N GLU A 355 -5.64 12.31 20.56
CA GLU A 355 -6.91 12.81 21.08
C GLU A 355 -7.49 13.87 20.12
N ILE A 356 -8.68 13.61 19.62
CA ILE A 356 -9.44 14.57 18.83
C ILE A 356 -10.13 15.56 19.79
N GLY A 357 -10.03 16.86 19.49
CA GLY A 357 -10.69 17.89 20.26
C GLY A 357 -12.21 17.63 20.34
N ILE A 358 -12.80 17.82 21.52
CA ILE A 358 -14.23 17.57 21.76
C ILE A 358 -15.07 18.63 21.03
N ASP A 359 -14.61 19.87 21.00
CA ASP A 359 -15.31 21.02 20.44
C ASP A 359 -14.70 21.45 19.10
N GLY A 360 -15.56 21.91 18.20
CA GLY A 360 -15.15 22.43 16.91
C GLY A 360 -16.00 21.90 15.75
N HIS A 361 -15.80 22.47 14.58
CA HIS A 361 -16.49 22.03 13.35
C HIS A 361 -15.67 20.99 12.58
N ILE A 362 -16.33 20.35 11.63
CA ILE A 362 -15.68 19.46 10.67
C ILE A 362 -15.33 20.27 9.43
N LEU A 363 -14.07 20.30 9.04
CA LEU A 363 -13.61 20.96 7.82
C LEU A 363 -13.45 19.94 6.69
N ILE A 364 -14.09 20.18 5.55
CA ILE A 364 -13.89 19.41 4.32
C ILE A 364 -13.16 20.31 3.32
N SER A 365 -11.94 19.95 2.91
CA SER A 365 -11.17 20.69 1.91
C SER A 365 -10.99 19.82 0.67
N SER A 366 -11.75 20.09 -0.38
CA SER A 366 -11.74 19.30 -1.60
C SER A 366 -12.31 20.04 -2.79
N ASP A 367 -11.79 19.75 -3.99
CA ASP A 367 -12.34 20.17 -5.28
C ASP A 367 -13.10 19.02 -5.97
N ASN A 368 -13.15 17.87 -5.33
CA ASN A 368 -13.82 16.67 -5.82
C ASN A 368 -15.26 16.63 -5.33
N GLN A 369 -16.19 16.97 -6.19
CA GLN A 369 -17.61 17.01 -5.85
C GLN A 369 -18.18 15.66 -5.40
N ILE A 370 -17.68 14.55 -5.97
CA ILE A 370 -18.12 13.20 -5.58
C ILE A 370 -17.73 12.94 -4.12
N PHE A 371 -16.51 13.26 -3.75
CA PHE A 371 -16.02 13.16 -2.38
C PHE A 371 -16.83 14.01 -1.41
N ILE A 372 -17.00 15.30 -1.72
CA ILE A 372 -17.79 16.22 -0.88
C ILE A 372 -19.19 15.68 -0.66
N ASN A 373 -19.88 15.30 -1.74
CA ASN A 373 -21.25 14.76 -1.66
C ASN A 373 -21.30 13.51 -0.80
N ARG A 374 -20.32 12.63 -0.97
CA ARG A 374 -20.28 11.39 -0.21
C ARG A 374 -20.06 11.65 1.27
N CYS A 375 -19.14 12.56 1.65
CA CYS A 375 -18.96 12.98 3.03
C CYS A 375 -20.23 13.51 3.64
N LEU A 376 -20.92 14.43 2.95
CA LEU A 376 -22.15 15.02 3.44
C LEU A 376 -23.28 13.99 3.58
N LEU A 377 -23.40 13.07 2.64
CA LEU A 377 -24.39 11.99 2.70
C LEU A 377 -24.14 11.06 3.89
N GLU A 378 -22.90 10.60 4.07
CA GLU A 378 -22.52 9.74 5.21
C GLU A 378 -22.73 10.45 6.55
N MET A 379 -22.36 11.73 6.65
CA MET A 379 -22.58 12.53 7.85
C MET A 379 -24.07 12.73 8.14
N SER A 380 -24.89 12.85 7.08
CA SER A 380 -26.36 12.93 7.21
C SER A 380 -26.94 11.63 7.78
N HIS A 381 -26.49 10.48 7.30
CA HIS A 381 -26.93 9.18 7.80
C HIS A 381 -26.52 8.94 9.26
N ARG A 382 -25.37 9.46 9.66
CA ARG A 382 -24.87 9.41 11.05
C ARG A 382 -25.56 10.42 11.97
N ASN A 383 -26.53 11.22 11.47
CA ASN A 383 -27.18 12.30 12.20
C ASN A 383 -26.19 13.26 12.87
N GLN A 384 -25.11 13.60 12.13
CA GLN A 384 -24.07 14.48 12.63
C GLN A 384 -24.65 15.83 13.09
N GLN A 385 -24.36 16.26 14.31
CA GLN A 385 -24.87 17.49 14.92
C GLN A 385 -23.89 18.65 14.78
N GLU A 386 -22.64 18.36 14.52
CA GLU A 386 -21.57 19.34 14.39
C GLU A 386 -21.72 20.15 13.11
N LYS A 387 -21.29 21.39 13.18
CA LYS A 387 -21.19 22.25 12.03
C LYS A 387 -20.16 21.71 11.05
N ILE A 388 -20.46 21.76 9.77
CA ILE A 388 -19.57 21.35 8.69
C ILE A 388 -19.18 22.60 7.89
N VAL A 389 -17.87 22.78 7.67
CA VAL A 389 -17.35 23.83 6.80
C VAL A 389 -16.72 23.18 5.58
N VAL A 390 -17.20 23.52 4.39
CA VAL A 390 -16.69 23.00 3.13
C VAL A 390 -15.88 24.09 2.43
N LEU A 391 -14.58 23.88 2.30
CA LEU A 391 -13.65 24.71 1.54
C LEU A 391 -13.42 24.10 0.17
N THR A 392 -13.87 24.77 -0.88
CA THR A 392 -13.79 24.27 -2.25
C THR A 392 -13.71 25.43 -3.25
N ASN A 393 -13.14 25.20 -4.42
CA ASN A 393 -13.16 26.11 -5.55
C ASN A 393 -14.18 25.68 -6.64
N THR A 394 -14.92 24.59 -6.39
CA THR A 394 -15.97 24.10 -7.29
C THR A 394 -17.34 24.69 -6.95
N PRO A 395 -18.28 24.81 -7.92
CA PRO A 395 -19.60 25.35 -7.66
C PRO A 395 -20.37 24.54 -6.61
N ILE A 396 -21.17 25.24 -5.81
CA ILE A 396 -22.07 24.64 -4.82
C ILE A 396 -23.11 23.77 -5.51
N LEU A 397 -23.42 22.63 -4.93
CA LEU A 397 -24.42 21.70 -5.46
C LEU A 397 -25.87 22.14 -5.14
N ASP A 398 -26.77 21.90 -6.07
CA ASP A 398 -28.19 22.31 -5.94
C ASP A 398 -29.01 21.44 -4.95
N GLU A 399 -28.56 20.21 -4.65
CA GLU A 399 -29.24 19.27 -3.75
C GLU A 399 -28.33 18.87 -2.56
N MET A 400 -28.72 19.31 -1.36
CA MET A 400 -28.01 19.01 -0.12
C MET A 400 -28.89 18.31 0.91
N PRO A 401 -28.30 17.46 1.78
CA PRO A 401 -29.00 16.91 2.93
C PRO A 401 -29.52 18.04 3.86
N GLY A 402 -30.83 18.14 4.04
CA GLY A 402 -31.47 19.23 4.78
C GLY A 402 -31.30 19.15 6.31
N ASN A 403 -30.65 18.12 6.85
CA ASN A 403 -30.48 17.89 8.28
C ASN A 403 -29.06 18.28 8.79
N LEU A 404 -28.19 18.83 7.95
CA LEU A 404 -26.85 19.23 8.30
C LEU A 404 -26.68 20.75 8.37
N ASP A 405 -25.89 21.26 9.31
CA ASP A 405 -25.43 22.64 9.38
C ASP A 405 -24.16 22.82 8.55
N ILE A 406 -24.30 23.31 7.32
CA ILE A 406 -23.18 23.39 6.36
C ILE A 406 -22.89 24.85 6.01
N GLU A 407 -21.63 25.26 6.15
CA GLU A 407 -21.09 26.53 5.67
C GLU A 407 -20.17 26.31 4.49
N TRP A 408 -20.38 27.00 3.38
CA TRP A 408 -19.57 26.91 2.17
C TRP A 408 -18.63 28.07 2.05
N ILE A 409 -17.35 27.78 1.82
CA ILE A 409 -16.29 28.76 1.61
C ILE A 409 -15.71 28.53 0.21
N GLU A 410 -15.91 29.48 -0.69
CA GLU A 410 -15.25 29.47 -1.99
C GLU A 410 -13.80 29.93 -1.83
N GLY A 411 -12.84 29.06 -2.10
CA GLY A 411 -11.42 29.39 -1.95
C GLY A 411 -10.49 28.27 -2.37
N ASP A 412 -9.24 28.65 -2.63
CA ASP A 412 -8.16 27.72 -2.95
C ASP A 412 -7.63 27.08 -1.66
N SER A 413 -7.66 25.78 -1.58
CA SER A 413 -7.14 24.97 -0.47
C SER A 413 -5.62 25.08 -0.27
N ASN A 414 -4.89 25.65 -1.23
CA ASN A 414 -3.46 25.99 -1.08
C ASN A 414 -3.22 27.38 -0.45
N SER A 415 -4.29 28.10 -0.13
CA SER A 415 -4.21 29.48 0.38
C SER A 415 -4.47 29.54 1.88
N GLU A 416 -3.51 30.07 2.63
CA GLU A 416 -3.66 30.38 4.07
C GLU A 416 -4.91 31.24 4.34
N LYS A 417 -5.20 32.20 3.46
CA LYS A 417 -6.37 33.05 3.59
C LYS A 417 -7.68 32.26 3.51
N SER A 418 -7.75 31.22 2.69
CA SER A 418 -8.94 30.37 2.58
C SER A 418 -9.15 29.58 3.87
N PHE A 419 -8.10 29.05 4.47
CA PHE A 419 -8.18 28.37 5.77
C PHE A 419 -8.56 29.31 6.90
N GLN A 420 -8.06 30.56 6.90
CA GLN A 420 -8.50 31.57 7.85
C GLN A 420 -9.98 31.91 7.69
N GLN A 421 -10.50 32.01 6.46
CA GLN A 421 -11.92 32.21 6.19
C GLN A 421 -12.76 31.00 6.65
N ALA A 422 -12.23 29.78 6.48
CA ALA A 422 -12.84 28.55 6.94
C ALA A 422 -12.73 28.35 8.47
N ARG A 423 -12.12 29.31 9.18
CA ARG A 423 -11.88 29.23 10.64
C ARG A 423 -11.21 27.92 11.06
N SER A 424 -10.18 27.52 10.30
CA SER A 424 -9.51 26.22 10.47
C SER A 424 -9.00 25.98 11.90
N THR A 425 -8.64 27.06 12.63
CA THR A 425 -8.23 26.97 14.05
C THR A 425 -9.35 26.55 15.01
N GLU A 426 -10.62 26.63 14.58
CA GLU A 426 -11.79 26.19 15.33
C GLU A 426 -12.27 24.79 14.87
N ALA A 427 -11.61 24.20 13.88
CA ALA A 427 -11.94 22.87 13.41
C ALA A 427 -11.36 21.80 14.35
N LYS A 428 -12.09 20.71 14.58
CA LYS A 428 -11.61 19.57 15.33
C LYS A 428 -11.04 18.48 14.41
N VAL A 429 -11.54 18.37 13.20
CA VAL A 429 -11.08 17.44 12.18
C VAL A 429 -11.14 18.08 10.80
N ALA A 430 -10.19 17.73 9.95
CA ALA A 430 -10.19 18.13 8.55
C ALA A 430 -10.07 16.90 7.64
N LEU A 431 -10.95 16.83 6.65
CA LEU A 431 -10.96 15.83 5.59
C LEU A 431 -10.45 16.47 4.30
N ILE A 432 -9.37 15.95 3.75
CA ILE A 432 -8.69 16.51 2.57
C ILE A 432 -8.64 15.46 1.45
N ASP A 433 -9.24 15.80 0.30
CA ASP A 433 -9.25 14.93 -0.89
C ASP A 433 -9.22 15.77 -2.17
N HIS A 434 -8.09 15.86 -2.82
CA HIS A 434 -7.91 16.47 -4.14
C HIS A 434 -7.39 15.42 -5.12
N ALA A 435 -7.68 15.62 -6.39
CA ALA A 435 -7.26 14.70 -7.46
C ALA A 435 -5.72 14.65 -7.67
N ASP A 436 -4.98 15.62 -7.15
CA ASP A 436 -3.52 15.69 -7.23
C ASP A 436 -2.90 15.61 -5.83
N ASP A 437 -1.99 14.65 -5.64
CA ASP A 437 -1.31 14.44 -4.35
C ASP A 437 -0.53 15.65 -3.87
N GLY A 438 0.02 16.45 -4.80
CA GLY A 438 0.70 17.69 -4.45
C GLY A 438 -0.27 18.71 -3.85
N GLN A 439 -1.52 18.74 -4.32
CA GLN A 439 -2.57 19.58 -3.71
C GLN A 439 -2.93 19.06 -2.32
N ASN A 440 -3.10 17.75 -2.16
CA ASN A 440 -3.34 17.14 -0.84
C ASN A 440 -2.23 17.51 0.15
N LEU A 441 -0.97 17.35 -0.26
CA LEU A 441 0.19 17.69 0.55
C LEU A 441 0.22 19.17 0.94
N MET A 442 -0.03 20.04 -0.03
CA MET A 442 -0.03 21.50 0.23
C MET A 442 -1.18 21.93 1.13
N SER A 443 -2.37 21.35 0.95
CA SER A 443 -3.53 21.60 1.82
C SER A 443 -3.26 21.16 3.25
N VAL A 444 -2.70 19.96 3.46
CA VAL A 444 -2.28 19.49 4.78
C VAL A 444 -1.23 20.44 5.38
N LEU A 445 -0.16 20.75 4.64
CA LEU A 445 0.90 21.64 5.13
C LEU A 445 0.36 23.01 5.57
N ARG A 446 -0.51 23.62 4.74
CA ARG A 446 -1.11 24.93 5.06
C ARG A 446 -2.06 24.88 6.24
N LEU A 447 -2.82 23.81 6.36
CA LEU A 447 -3.70 23.60 7.51
C LEU A 447 -2.87 23.44 8.80
N GLU A 448 -1.86 22.60 8.78
CA GLU A 448 -0.95 22.37 9.92
C GLU A 448 -0.23 23.66 10.34
N GLU A 449 0.24 24.45 9.36
CA GLU A 449 0.84 25.78 9.62
C GLU A 449 -0.18 26.73 10.25
N ALA A 450 -1.43 26.75 9.76
CA ALA A 450 -2.46 27.67 10.24
C ALA A 450 -3.01 27.30 11.62
N THR A 451 -2.96 26.02 12.00
CA THR A 451 -3.57 25.49 13.23
C THR A 451 -2.54 25.06 14.28
N ASP A 452 -1.24 25.26 14.02
CA ASP A 452 -0.14 24.74 14.86
C ASP A 452 -0.23 23.23 15.14
N GLY A 453 -0.90 22.47 14.23
CA GLY A 453 -1.07 21.02 14.32
C GLY A 453 -2.13 20.60 15.35
N GLU A 454 -3.05 21.46 15.73
CA GLU A 454 -4.10 21.13 16.71
C GLU A 454 -5.33 20.44 16.09
N VAL A 455 -5.49 20.46 14.76
CA VAL A 455 -6.61 19.84 14.05
C VAL A 455 -6.23 18.42 13.63
N PHE A 456 -7.12 17.46 13.89
CA PHE A 456 -6.92 16.08 13.43
C PHE A 456 -7.12 16.02 11.91
N THR A 457 -6.03 15.82 11.17
CA THR A 457 -6.01 15.90 9.72
C THR A 457 -6.06 14.52 9.06
N ILE A 458 -7.04 14.31 8.19
CA ILE A 458 -7.23 13.08 7.41
C ILE A 458 -7.12 13.43 5.93
N ALA A 459 -6.22 12.77 5.19
CA ALA A 459 -6.00 13.03 3.77
C ALA A 459 -5.97 11.75 2.92
N THR A 460 -6.30 11.89 1.64
CA THR A 460 -6.10 10.83 0.63
C THR A 460 -4.79 11.04 -0.12
N TYR A 461 -4.27 9.96 -0.72
CA TYR A 461 -3.18 9.99 -1.69
C TYR A 461 -3.42 8.92 -2.75
N HIS A 462 -2.73 9.03 -3.91
CA HIS A 462 -2.92 8.14 -5.07
C HIS A 462 -1.61 7.57 -5.62
N LYS A 463 -0.45 8.04 -5.13
CA LYS A 463 0.86 7.56 -5.57
C LYS A 463 1.55 6.82 -4.45
N GLU A 464 2.15 5.70 -4.80
CA GLU A 464 2.98 4.90 -3.91
C GLU A 464 4.00 5.79 -3.17
N ASP A 465 4.18 5.55 -1.88
CA ASP A 465 5.06 6.30 -0.96
C ASP A 465 4.66 7.75 -0.64
N PHE A 466 3.49 8.23 -1.10
CA PHE A 466 3.06 9.59 -0.80
C PHE A 466 2.50 9.77 0.62
N ASP A 467 2.06 8.70 1.25
CA ASP A 467 1.67 8.66 2.66
C ASP A 467 2.76 9.21 3.59
N GLN A 468 4.01 8.80 3.36
CA GLN A 468 5.16 9.28 4.14
C GLN A 468 5.34 10.80 4.04
N GLN A 469 5.04 11.37 2.87
CA GLN A 469 5.11 12.82 2.69
C GLN A 469 3.98 13.53 3.45
N LEU A 470 2.77 12.97 3.44
CA LEU A 470 1.64 13.49 4.19
C LEU A 470 1.88 13.44 5.70
N PHE A 471 2.37 12.32 6.22
CA PHE A 471 2.75 12.22 7.64
C PHE A 471 3.87 13.18 8.02
N LYS A 472 4.83 13.44 7.12
CA LYS A 472 5.92 14.37 7.34
C LYS A 472 5.43 15.80 7.57
N VAL A 473 4.41 16.22 6.85
CA VAL A 473 3.87 17.57 6.97
C VAL A 473 2.82 17.72 8.07
N GLY A 474 2.50 16.64 8.80
CA GLY A 474 1.64 16.69 9.97
C GLY A 474 0.32 15.91 9.85
N CYS A 475 0.00 15.31 8.72
CA CYS A 475 -1.23 14.52 8.57
C CYS A 475 -1.32 13.42 9.63
N ASP A 476 -2.47 13.28 10.29
CA ASP A 476 -2.68 12.29 11.34
C ASP A 476 -3.07 10.93 10.81
N PHE A 477 -3.87 10.93 9.76
CA PHE A 477 -4.29 9.72 9.08
C PHE A 477 -4.32 9.95 7.57
N CYS A 478 -3.77 9.04 6.80
CA CYS A 478 -3.89 9.09 5.36
C CYS A 478 -4.17 7.70 4.77
N MET A 479 -4.77 7.67 3.60
CA MET A 479 -5.10 6.44 2.93
C MET A 479 -5.12 6.60 1.40
N ASP A 480 -4.76 5.53 0.71
CA ASP A 480 -4.97 5.41 -0.72
C ASP A 480 -6.31 4.68 -0.96
N PRO A 481 -7.27 5.33 -1.60
CA PRO A 481 -8.54 4.68 -1.94
C PRO A 481 -8.37 3.42 -2.78
N GLU A 482 -7.35 3.35 -3.65
CA GLU A 482 -7.11 2.24 -4.55
C GLU A 482 -6.45 1.05 -3.85
N GLU A 483 -5.61 1.27 -2.83
CA GLU A 483 -4.96 0.21 -2.06
C GLU A 483 -5.94 -0.78 -1.40
N MET A 484 -7.16 -0.36 -1.12
CA MET A 484 -8.17 -1.21 -0.50
C MET A 484 -9.04 -1.97 -1.50
N ILE A 485 -9.28 -1.38 -2.67
CA ILE A 485 -10.21 -1.92 -3.66
C ILE A 485 -9.70 -3.24 -4.23
N ALA A 486 -8.47 -3.26 -4.72
CA ALA A 486 -7.91 -4.44 -5.36
C ALA A 486 -7.81 -5.66 -4.41
N PRO A 487 -7.38 -5.52 -3.13
CA PRO A 487 -7.44 -6.61 -2.15
C PRO A 487 -8.87 -7.11 -1.89
N ILE A 488 -9.85 -6.21 -1.74
CA ILE A 488 -11.25 -6.58 -1.50
C ILE A 488 -11.81 -7.34 -2.71
N LEU A 489 -11.68 -6.81 -3.92
CA LEU A 489 -12.12 -7.49 -5.15
C LEU A 489 -11.46 -8.86 -5.30
N SER A 490 -10.14 -8.95 -5.11
CA SER A 490 -9.40 -10.20 -5.25
C SER A 490 -9.79 -11.24 -4.19
N GLN A 491 -10.04 -10.82 -2.96
CA GLN A 491 -10.45 -11.73 -1.89
C GLN A 491 -11.93 -12.10 -1.96
N SER A 492 -12.81 -11.19 -2.36
CA SER A 492 -14.25 -11.45 -2.54
C SER A 492 -14.49 -12.51 -3.61
N ALA A 493 -13.68 -12.53 -4.66
CA ALA A 493 -13.72 -13.59 -5.67
C ALA A 493 -13.42 -14.99 -5.12
N LEU A 494 -12.69 -15.08 -4.00
CA LEU A 494 -12.31 -16.33 -3.35
C LEU A 494 -13.17 -16.66 -2.12
N ASN A 495 -13.73 -15.64 -1.49
CA ASN A 495 -14.49 -15.72 -0.24
C ASN A 495 -15.85 -15.03 -0.43
N PRO A 496 -16.88 -15.76 -0.91
CA PRO A 496 -18.20 -15.19 -1.12
C PRO A 496 -18.74 -14.49 0.13
N GLY A 497 -19.28 -13.29 -0.05
CA GLY A 497 -19.81 -12.44 1.00
C GLY A 497 -18.78 -11.53 1.70
N LEU A 498 -17.48 -11.62 1.37
CA LEU A 498 -16.46 -10.78 2.02
C LEU A 498 -16.68 -9.29 1.70
N GLY A 499 -16.96 -8.95 0.45
CA GLY A 499 -17.24 -7.57 0.08
C GLY A 499 -18.39 -7.00 0.89
N THR A 500 -19.51 -7.73 0.94
CA THR A 500 -20.68 -7.36 1.75
C THR A 500 -20.33 -7.20 3.23
N LEU A 501 -19.54 -8.13 3.80
CA LEU A 501 -19.09 -7.99 5.19
C LEU A 501 -18.34 -6.66 5.41
N ILE A 502 -17.39 -6.36 4.55
CA ILE A 502 -16.55 -5.15 4.70
C ILE A 502 -17.40 -3.89 4.51
N GLU A 503 -18.24 -3.85 3.48
CA GLU A 503 -19.14 -2.74 3.26
C GLU A 503 -20.06 -2.51 4.48
N GLU A 504 -20.72 -3.55 4.98
CA GLU A 504 -21.68 -3.42 6.08
C GLU A 504 -21.04 -3.00 7.40
N ILE A 505 -19.83 -3.48 7.74
CA ILE A 505 -19.18 -3.09 8.99
C ILE A 505 -18.61 -1.67 8.96
N ILE A 506 -18.39 -1.11 7.77
CA ILE A 506 -17.90 0.27 7.57
C ILE A 506 -19.07 1.26 7.44
N LEU A 507 -20.11 0.87 6.70
CA LEU A 507 -21.27 1.72 6.43
C LEU A 507 -22.25 1.66 7.63
N GLU A 508 -22.48 2.80 8.28
CA GLU A 508 -23.53 2.91 9.32
C GLU A 508 -24.96 2.99 8.73
N GLU A 509 -25.11 2.93 7.42
CA GLU A 509 -26.44 2.79 6.77
C GLU A 509 -27.07 1.44 7.06
N SER A 510 -26.26 0.42 7.38
CA SER A 510 -26.79 -0.88 7.72
C SER A 510 -27.46 -0.84 9.07
N THR A 511 -28.71 -1.19 9.09
CA THR A 511 -29.48 -1.35 10.32
C THR A 511 -29.02 -2.55 11.17
N THR A 512 -27.94 -3.21 10.77
CA THR A 512 -27.57 -4.51 11.32
C THR A 512 -26.35 -4.48 12.21
N GLN A 513 -25.17 -4.19 11.71
CA GLN A 513 -23.91 -4.32 12.48
C GLN A 513 -22.86 -3.34 11.98
N SER A 514 -22.13 -2.69 12.90
CA SER A 514 -21.02 -1.79 12.54
C SER A 514 -19.81 -2.00 13.44
N LEU A 515 -18.66 -1.49 13.01
CA LEU A 515 -17.41 -1.60 13.73
C LEU A 515 -17.21 -0.40 14.65
N HIS A 516 -16.99 -0.66 15.91
CA HIS A 516 -16.81 0.34 16.96
C HIS A 516 -15.51 0.17 17.70
N VAL A 517 -15.04 1.27 18.31
CA VAL A 517 -13.90 1.26 19.24
C VAL A 517 -14.31 1.94 20.53
N ARG A 518 -14.06 1.30 21.67
CA ARG A 518 -14.26 1.93 22.98
C ARG A 518 -13.19 1.53 23.95
N GLN A 519 -12.94 2.37 24.96
CA GLN A 519 -12.11 2.03 26.09
C GLN A 519 -12.74 0.90 26.90
N ILE A 520 -11.92 0.03 27.45
CA ILE A 520 -12.42 -1.09 28.25
C ILE A 520 -13.05 -0.59 29.54
N SER A 521 -14.19 -1.17 29.90
CA SER A 521 -14.81 -0.91 31.20
C SER A 521 -14.09 -1.66 32.33
N GLN A 522 -14.18 -1.14 33.56
CA GLN A 522 -13.51 -1.71 34.75
C GLN A 522 -13.88 -3.16 35.01
N GLU A 523 -15.05 -3.60 34.58
CA GLU A 523 -15.51 -5.00 34.78
C GLU A 523 -14.72 -6.03 33.97
N TRP A 524 -14.05 -5.61 32.87
CA TRP A 524 -13.25 -6.46 31.97
C TRP A 524 -11.75 -6.37 32.22
N GLU A 525 -11.31 -5.44 33.05
CA GLU A 525 -9.90 -5.28 33.40
C GLU A 525 -9.33 -6.55 34.01
N SER A 526 -8.14 -6.94 33.59
CA SER A 526 -7.45 -8.16 34.03
C SER A 526 -8.12 -9.47 33.62
N SER A 527 -9.15 -9.46 32.75
CA SER A 527 -9.73 -10.67 32.17
C SER A 527 -8.87 -11.18 30.99
N SER A 528 -9.02 -12.50 30.69
CA SER A 528 -8.44 -13.00 29.43
C SER A 528 -9.29 -12.55 28.23
N TRP A 529 -8.65 -12.40 27.08
CA TRP A 529 -9.33 -12.05 25.85
C TRP A 529 -10.54 -12.96 25.56
N MET A 530 -10.37 -14.27 25.77
CA MET A 530 -11.47 -15.23 25.58
C MET A 530 -12.64 -14.98 26.54
N SER A 531 -12.37 -14.66 27.81
CA SER A 531 -13.42 -14.35 28.79
C SER A 531 -14.17 -13.07 28.41
N THR A 532 -13.44 -12.05 27.88
CA THR A 532 -14.02 -10.80 27.41
C THR A 532 -14.93 -11.05 26.21
N ILE A 533 -14.49 -11.82 25.20
CA ILE A 533 -15.31 -12.17 24.03
C ILE A 533 -16.63 -12.83 24.47
N LEU A 534 -16.54 -13.89 25.28
CA LEU A 534 -17.72 -14.67 25.63
C LEU A 534 -18.71 -13.84 26.45
N ALA A 535 -18.22 -13.05 27.39
CA ALA A 535 -19.07 -12.28 28.27
C ALA A 535 -19.73 -11.09 27.53
N MET A 536 -19.00 -10.38 26.67
CA MET A 536 -19.59 -9.31 25.87
C MET A 536 -20.62 -9.85 24.86
N LYS A 537 -20.30 -11.00 24.23
CA LYS A 537 -21.23 -11.64 23.29
C LYS A 537 -22.50 -12.15 23.99
N GLU A 538 -22.40 -12.70 25.19
CA GLU A 538 -23.55 -13.23 25.94
C GLU A 538 -24.40 -12.13 26.57
N LYS A 539 -23.76 -11.03 27.03
CA LYS A 539 -24.45 -9.95 27.75
C LYS A 539 -25.01 -8.88 26.80
N ASP A 540 -24.18 -8.41 25.84
CA ASP A 540 -24.44 -7.21 25.07
C ASP A 540 -24.59 -7.52 23.56
N GLU A 541 -24.50 -8.77 23.12
CA GLU A 541 -24.46 -9.24 21.72
C GLU A 541 -23.32 -8.63 20.91
N GLU A 542 -22.32 -8.08 21.56
CA GLU A 542 -21.16 -7.46 20.96
C GLU A 542 -20.04 -8.47 20.71
N LEU A 543 -19.34 -8.36 19.57
CA LEU A 543 -18.28 -9.27 19.17
C LEU A 543 -16.93 -8.57 19.13
N PRO A 544 -16.09 -8.65 20.18
CA PRO A 544 -14.74 -8.13 20.14
C PRO A 544 -13.88 -8.86 19.11
N VAL A 545 -13.27 -8.10 18.18
CA VAL A 545 -12.49 -8.63 17.07
C VAL A 545 -11.03 -8.17 17.10
N GLY A 546 -10.73 -7.10 17.85
CA GLY A 546 -9.39 -6.54 17.96
C GLY A 546 -9.16 -5.83 19.30
N LEU A 547 -7.89 -5.62 19.64
CA LEU A 547 -7.48 -4.94 20.89
C LEU A 547 -6.38 -3.92 20.56
N ILE A 548 -6.48 -2.73 21.12
CA ILE A 548 -5.46 -1.70 21.06
C ILE A 548 -4.92 -1.46 22.46
N ARG A 549 -3.61 -1.60 22.67
CA ARG A 549 -2.95 -1.33 23.96
C ARG A 549 -2.97 0.16 24.27
N GLY A 550 -3.51 0.54 25.42
CA GLY A 550 -3.61 1.94 25.81
C GLY A 550 -2.26 2.66 25.96
N GLN A 551 -1.22 1.96 26.41
CA GLN A 551 0.11 2.56 26.66
C GLN A 551 1.03 2.60 25.42
N THR A 552 0.82 1.71 24.47
CA THR A 552 1.74 1.53 23.33
C THR A 552 1.08 1.71 21.98
N HIS A 553 -0.23 1.94 21.95
CA HIS A 553 -1.08 2.02 20.75
C HIS A 553 -0.91 0.83 19.79
N LYS A 554 -0.46 -0.31 20.32
CA LYS A 554 -0.28 -1.52 19.54
C LYS A 554 -1.61 -2.23 19.28
N LEU A 555 -1.87 -2.50 18.01
CA LEU A 555 -3.05 -3.20 17.53
C LEU A 555 -2.83 -4.71 17.49
N PHE A 556 -3.69 -5.45 18.12
CA PHE A 556 -3.85 -6.90 17.96
C PHE A 556 -5.09 -7.17 17.09
N VAL A 557 -4.88 -7.62 15.87
CA VAL A 557 -5.96 -7.85 14.88
C VAL A 557 -6.88 -8.99 15.32
N ASN A 558 -6.33 -10.04 15.86
CA ASN A 558 -7.05 -11.22 16.34
C ASN A 558 -6.36 -11.76 17.60
N PRO A 559 -6.50 -11.08 18.74
CA PRO A 559 -5.74 -11.39 19.96
C PRO A 559 -5.79 -12.85 20.37
N HIS A 560 -4.69 -13.35 20.95
CA HIS A 560 -4.66 -14.70 21.52
C HIS A 560 -5.71 -14.86 22.63
N PRO A 561 -6.38 -16.02 22.75
CA PRO A 561 -7.41 -16.25 23.78
C PRO A 561 -6.96 -15.94 25.22
N ASP A 562 -5.70 -16.20 25.55
CA ASP A 562 -5.13 -15.98 26.87
C ASP A 562 -4.52 -14.59 27.08
N LEU A 563 -4.53 -13.74 26.05
CA LEU A 563 -4.02 -12.36 26.17
C LEU A 563 -4.82 -11.65 27.27
N GLN A 564 -4.10 -11.04 28.22
CA GLN A 564 -4.75 -10.28 29.30
C GLN A 564 -5.15 -8.90 28.76
N VAL A 565 -6.36 -8.50 29.09
CA VAL A 565 -6.86 -7.16 28.80
C VAL A 565 -6.48 -6.27 29.97
N ASN A 566 -5.86 -5.13 29.70
CA ASN A 566 -5.32 -4.23 30.72
C ASN A 566 -6.17 -2.94 30.84
N PRO A 567 -6.10 -2.26 31.99
CA PRO A 567 -6.68 -0.92 32.13
C PRO A 567 -6.12 0.04 31.04
N GLY A 568 -7.01 0.82 30.42
CA GLY A 568 -6.65 1.75 29.36
C GLY A 568 -6.60 1.13 27.95
N ASP A 569 -6.73 -0.20 27.83
CA ASP A 569 -6.88 -0.83 26.51
C ASP A 569 -8.17 -0.39 25.83
N ARG A 570 -8.17 -0.36 24.49
CA ARG A 570 -9.40 -0.13 23.70
C ARG A 570 -9.78 -1.39 22.96
N LEU A 571 -11.08 -1.66 22.89
CA LEU A 571 -11.62 -2.82 22.18
C LEU A 571 -12.15 -2.37 20.81
N ILE A 572 -11.81 -3.14 19.79
CA ILE A 572 -12.47 -3.07 18.48
C ILE A 572 -13.50 -4.18 18.46
N TYR A 573 -14.77 -3.85 18.23
CA TYR A 573 -15.86 -4.82 18.31
C TYR A 573 -16.94 -4.52 17.26
N ILE A 574 -17.65 -5.57 16.87
CA ILE A 574 -18.81 -5.51 15.96
C ILE A 574 -20.07 -5.52 16.85
N ALA A 575 -20.94 -4.53 16.64
CA ALA A 575 -22.19 -4.39 17.40
C ALA A 575 -23.29 -3.78 16.54
N PRO A 576 -24.59 -3.92 16.95
CA PRO A 576 -25.69 -3.26 16.29
C PRO A 576 -25.54 -1.73 16.32
N ALA A 577 -25.81 -1.09 15.19
CA ALA A 577 -25.65 0.37 15.01
C ALA A 577 -26.40 1.23 16.03
N SER A 578 -27.45 0.70 16.67
CA SER A 578 -28.27 1.42 17.65
C SER A 578 -27.69 1.55 19.05
N THR A 579 -26.53 0.94 19.35
CA THR A 579 -25.95 0.92 20.71
C THR A 579 -25.19 2.20 21.08
N GLN A 580 -24.85 3.06 20.14
CA GLN A 580 -24.09 4.29 20.43
C GLN A 580 -24.92 5.46 21.00
N SER A 581 -26.25 5.47 20.86
CA SER A 581 -27.03 6.62 21.33
C SER A 581 -27.23 6.74 22.85
N ASN A 582 -26.79 5.75 23.65
CA ASN A 582 -27.08 5.69 25.08
C ASN A 582 -25.85 5.64 26.02
N GLN A 583 -24.63 5.79 25.53
CA GLN A 583 -23.42 5.78 26.39
C GLN A 583 -22.53 7.02 26.29
N ILE A 584 -22.99 8.11 25.64
CA ILE A 584 -22.53 9.46 25.95
C ILE A 584 -23.54 10.02 26.95
N GLY A 585 -23.59 9.39 28.09
CA GLY A 585 -24.40 9.79 29.22
C GLY A 585 -23.49 9.95 30.43
N ASP A 586 -23.49 11.19 30.98
CA ASP A 586 -23.06 11.53 32.33
C ASP A 586 -21.55 11.64 32.60
N GLU A 587 -20.83 12.45 31.78
CA GLU A 587 -19.81 13.36 32.33
C GLU A 587 -20.08 14.79 31.84
N GLN A 588 -21.29 15.29 32.10
CA GLN A 588 -21.53 16.70 32.26
C GLN A 588 -21.14 17.00 33.72
N ASP A 589 -19.91 17.44 33.88
CA ASP A 589 -19.58 18.51 34.83
C ASP A 589 -18.09 18.84 34.71
N TYR A 590 -17.83 20.13 34.56
CA TYR A 590 -16.54 20.82 34.51
C TYR A 590 -15.92 21.00 33.14
N PHE A 591 -16.37 22.04 32.43
CA PHE A 591 -15.51 23.10 31.90
C PHE A 591 -16.40 24.23 31.35
N ASP A 592 -16.60 25.25 32.16
CA ASP A 592 -17.13 26.57 31.76
C ASP A 592 -16.03 27.28 30.98
N ASN A 593 -16.21 27.39 29.66
CA ASN A 593 -15.30 28.09 28.76
C ASN A 593 -15.77 29.53 28.54
N SER A 594 -15.42 30.40 29.47
CA SER A 594 -15.35 31.82 29.22
C SER A 594 -13.96 32.32 29.60
N ASP A 595 -13.18 32.75 28.60
CA ASP A 595 -11.93 33.52 28.62
C ASP A 595 -10.68 32.83 28.04
N PHE A 596 -10.61 32.82 26.69
CA PHE A 596 -9.32 32.71 26.00
C PHE A 596 -8.96 34.06 25.40
N SER A 597 -8.23 34.86 26.16
CA SER A 597 -7.37 35.93 25.65
C SER A 597 -5.95 35.61 26.11
N GLY A 598 -5.04 35.37 25.16
CA GLY A 598 -3.64 34.98 25.43
C GLY A 598 -2.84 36.10 26.09
N GLU A 599 -3.01 36.29 27.38
CA GLU A 599 -2.07 37.00 28.24
C GLU A 599 -1.40 36.00 29.16
N GLU A 600 -0.07 36.03 29.21
CA GLU A 600 0.78 35.25 30.09
C GLU A 600 0.28 35.33 31.53
N ILE A 601 -0.40 34.29 32.01
CA ILE A 601 -0.87 34.22 33.41
C ILE A 601 0.39 34.14 34.28
N LYS A 602 0.70 35.20 35.03
CA LYS A 602 1.82 35.16 35.98
C LYS A 602 1.55 34.10 37.05
N PRO A 603 2.45 33.14 37.24
CA PRO A 603 2.27 32.09 38.22
C PRO A 603 2.13 32.67 39.62
N SER A 604 1.42 32.01 40.51
CA SER A 604 1.37 32.38 41.93
C SER A 604 2.79 32.32 42.54
N ALA A 605 3.04 33.11 43.59
CA ALA A 605 4.32 33.06 44.28
C ALA A 605 4.63 31.67 44.83
N GLU A 606 3.61 30.93 45.22
CA GLU A 606 3.73 29.55 45.70
C GLU A 606 4.11 28.59 44.57
N ALA A 607 3.49 28.70 43.39
CA ALA A 607 3.80 27.91 42.21
C ALA A 607 5.24 28.14 41.71
N GLU A 608 5.70 29.40 41.74
CA GLU A 608 7.08 29.75 41.39
C GLU A 608 8.09 29.17 42.40
N GLU A 609 7.76 29.12 43.68
CA GLU A 609 8.62 28.54 44.73
C GLU A 609 8.69 27.00 44.56
N LEU A 610 7.59 26.35 44.32
CA LEU A 610 7.53 24.91 43.99
C LEU A 610 8.34 24.59 42.75
N PHE A 611 8.23 25.38 41.70
CA PHE A 611 9.00 25.22 40.49
C PHE A 611 10.52 25.35 40.75
N ARG A 612 10.95 26.37 41.51
CA ARG A 612 12.36 26.55 41.88
C ARG A 612 12.90 25.41 42.74
N ARG A 613 12.06 24.88 43.64
CA ARG A 613 12.41 23.73 44.46
C ARG A 613 12.60 22.49 43.59
N GLY A 614 11.71 22.23 42.66
CA GLY A 614 11.86 21.12 41.68
C GLY A 614 13.14 21.28 40.85
N LEU A 615 13.46 22.48 40.33
CA LEU A 615 14.70 22.75 39.60
C LEU A 615 15.96 22.49 40.42
N LYS A 616 15.92 22.82 41.71
CA LYS A 616 17.03 22.56 42.60
C LYS A 616 17.27 21.08 42.79
N MET A 617 16.19 20.31 42.94
CA MET A 617 16.27 18.85 43.08
C MET A 617 16.82 18.17 41.84
N VAL A 618 16.43 18.63 40.64
CA VAL A 618 16.99 18.12 39.37
C VAL A 618 18.49 18.47 39.24
N LYS A 619 18.89 19.70 39.59
CA LYS A 619 20.23 20.22 39.32
C LYS A 619 21.29 19.84 40.36
N GLN A 620 20.90 19.71 41.64
CA GLN A 620 21.82 19.54 42.76
C GLN A 620 21.77 18.17 43.40
N ASP A 621 20.57 17.56 43.46
CA ASP A 621 20.33 16.37 44.26
C ASP A 621 20.06 15.14 43.39
N GLU A 622 19.94 15.28 42.05
CA GLU A 622 19.55 14.25 41.10
C GLU A 622 18.28 13.46 41.54
N ASN A 623 17.44 14.05 42.39
CA ASN A 623 16.22 13.45 42.89
C ASN A 623 15.04 13.78 41.99
N TYR A 624 14.94 13.05 40.93
CA TYR A 624 13.91 13.26 39.89
C TYR A 624 12.47 12.96 40.38
N GLU A 625 12.31 12.04 41.34
CA GLU A 625 10.99 11.64 41.83
C GLU A 625 10.34 12.77 42.66
N GLU A 626 11.07 13.38 43.59
CA GLU A 626 10.61 14.54 44.34
C GLU A 626 10.50 15.79 43.45
N ALA A 627 11.39 15.95 42.48
CA ALA A 627 11.30 17.04 41.49
C ALA A 627 9.99 16.95 40.66
N TYR A 628 9.62 15.76 40.23
CA TYR A 628 8.36 15.54 39.52
C TYR A 628 7.16 15.97 40.37
N GLN A 629 7.11 15.60 41.64
CA GLN A 629 6.03 16.01 42.55
C GLN A 629 5.97 17.54 42.72
N CYS A 630 7.11 18.20 42.81
CA CYS A 630 7.18 19.66 42.87
C CYS A 630 6.68 20.34 41.60
N PHE A 631 7.10 19.83 40.42
CA PHE A 631 6.62 20.35 39.14
C PHE A 631 5.13 20.08 38.94
N HIS A 632 4.65 18.92 39.35
CA HIS A 632 3.22 18.56 39.24
C HIS A 632 2.36 19.53 40.10
N GLN A 633 2.76 19.79 41.36
CA GLN A 633 2.04 20.74 42.18
C GLN A 633 2.09 22.18 41.63
N ALA A 634 3.20 22.59 41.03
CA ALA A 634 3.31 23.89 40.37
C ALA A 634 2.46 23.94 39.08
N ALA A 635 2.40 22.85 38.30
CA ALA A 635 1.63 22.77 37.07
C ALA A 635 0.11 22.84 37.30
N ILE A 636 -0.39 22.18 38.35
CA ILE A 636 -1.80 22.31 38.79
C ILE A 636 -2.15 23.77 39.13
N GLN A 637 -1.19 24.56 39.62
CA GLN A 637 -1.34 26.01 39.86
C GLN A 637 -1.04 26.83 38.60
N ASN A 638 -1.19 26.23 37.41
CA ASN A 638 -0.98 26.85 36.08
C ASN A 638 0.43 27.45 35.83
N HIS A 639 1.47 26.86 36.42
CA HIS A 639 2.83 27.29 36.15
C HIS A 639 3.34 26.69 34.81
N THR A 640 3.40 27.51 33.78
CA THR A 640 3.70 27.12 32.39
C THR A 640 5.01 26.35 32.22
N ARG A 641 6.10 26.77 32.87
CA ARG A 641 7.40 26.09 32.81
C ARG A 641 7.37 24.73 33.53
N ALA A 642 6.57 24.60 34.58
CA ALA A 642 6.43 23.35 35.31
C ALA A 642 5.70 22.31 34.42
N LYS A 643 4.65 22.70 33.71
CA LYS A 643 3.96 21.87 32.71
C LYS A 643 4.95 21.35 31.65
N TYR A 644 5.80 22.24 31.11
CA TYR A 644 6.82 21.84 30.14
C TYR A 644 7.82 20.84 30.71
N ASN A 645 8.31 21.08 31.95
CA ASN A 645 9.24 20.14 32.58
C ASN A 645 8.61 18.78 32.88
N LEU A 646 7.32 18.71 33.23
CA LEU A 646 6.60 17.47 33.37
C LEU A 646 6.51 16.72 32.02
N GLY A 647 6.26 17.43 30.93
CA GLY A 647 6.33 16.86 29.58
C GLY A 647 7.68 16.20 29.31
N LEU A 648 8.79 16.90 29.59
CA LEU A 648 10.14 16.33 29.43
C LEU A 648 10.42 15.15 30.36
N MET A 649 9.94 15.18 31.62
CA MET A 649 10.17 14.11 32.58
C MET A 649 9.40 12.84 32.21
N ASN A 650 8.16 12.97 31.77
CA ASN A 650 7.38 11.86 31.25
C ASN A 650 7.95 11.30 29.92
N TYR A 651 8.43 12.18 29.06
CA TYR A 651 9.08 11.78 27.81
C TYR A 651 10.35 10.96 28.04
N ASN A 652 11.20 11.44 28.97
CA ASN A 652 12.50 10.81 29.24
C ASN A 652 12.43 9.69 30.32
N GLY A 653 11.29 9.45 30.94
CA GLY A 653 11.15 8.51 32.03
C GLY A 653 11.97 8.90 33.28
N LYS A 654 12.15 10.21 33.55
CA LYS A 654 12.92 10.71 34.69
C LYS A 654 12.00 11.00 35.88
N GLY A 655 12.15 10.24 36.96
CA GLY A 655 11.36 10.36 38.19
C GLY A 655 9.97 9.70 38.11
N VAL A 656 9.56 9.30 36.91
CA VAL A 656 8.35 8.53 36.61
C VAL A 656 8.66 7.56 35.48
N PRO A 657 7.92 6.46 35.34
CA PRO A 657 8.01 5.64 34.14
C PRO A 657 7.73 6.48 32.87
N ARG A 658 8.42 6.18 31.80
CA ARG A 658 8.20 6.88 30.52
C ARG A 658 6.75 6.70 30.10
N ASN A 659 6.06 7.82 29.87
CA ASN A 659 4.68 7.88 29.43
C ASN A 659 4.53 9.00 28.40
N LEU A 660 4.35 8.61 27.13
CA LEU A 660 4.28 9.55 26.01
C LEU A 660 2.96 10.33 26.00
N ASP A 661 1.85 9.70 26.43
CA ASP A 661 0.54 10.36 26.52
C ASP A 661 0.54 11.47 27.57
N GLU A 662 1.09 11.19 28.76
CA GLU A 662 1.29 12.18 29.80
C GLU A 662 2.29 13.27 29.38
N SER A 663 3.31 12.90 28.65
CA SER A 663 4.26 13.85 28.08
C SER A 663 3.57 14.80 27.12
N TYR A 664 2.79 14.25 26.19
CA TYR A 664 2.02 15.01 25.21
C TYR A 664 0.98 15.90 25.89
N HIS A 665 0.23 15.36 26.87
CA HIS A 665 -0.71 16.13 27.66
C HIS A 665 -0.05 17.37 28.30
N TRP A 666 1.09 17.18 28.98
CA TRP A 666 1.78 18.29 29.65
C TRP A 666 2.41 19.28 28.68
N PHE A 667 2.94 18.83 27.53
CA PHE A 667 3.42 19.74 26.48
C PHE A 667 2.28 20.56 25.89
N ARG A 668 1.13 19.97 25.64
CA ARG A 668 -0.07 20.63 25.14
C ARG A 668 -0.56 21.71 26.14
N GLU A 669 -0.65 21.36 27.41
CA GLU A 669 -1.04 22.30 28.43
C GLU A 669 -0.03 23.44 28.61
N ALA A 670 1.26 23.20 28.44
CA ALA A 670 2.30 24.21 28.43
C ALA A 670 2.21 25.11 27.19
N ALA A 671 1.93 24.54 26.01
CA ALA A 671 1.78 25.28 24.76
C ALA A 671 0.53 26.17 24.77
N LYS A 672 -0.61 25.68 25.28
CA LYS A 672 -1.82 26.49 25.52
C LYS A 672 -1.52 27.70 26.46
N SER A 673 -0.64 27.51 27.40
CA SER A 673 -0.18 28.58 28.32
C SER A 673 0.92 29.47 27.72
N GLY A 674 1.18 29.40 26.39
CA GLY A 674 2.10 30.25 25.66
C GLY A 674 3.59 29.82 25.68
N ASN A 675 3.90 28.56 26.02
CA ASN A 675 5.28 28.07 26.04
C ASN A 675 5.75 27.65 24.64
N GLU A 676 6.65 28.40 24.03
CA GLU A 676 7.19 28.19 22.69
C GLU A 676 8.01 26.88 22.57
N ASN A 677 8.73 26.51 23.65
CA ASN A 677 9.51 25.28 23.68
C ASN A 677 8.57 24.04 23.72
N ALA A 678 7.42 24.17 24.39
CA ALA A 678 6.41 23.12 24.40
C ALA A 678 5.78 22.92 23.01
N ARG A 679 5.53 24.02 22.27
CA ARG A 679 5.04 23.92 20.87
C ARG A 679 6.05 23.20 19.98
N LYS A 680 7.34 23.50 20.13
CA LYS A 680 8.42 22.79 19.40
C LYS A 680 8.53 21.34 19.83
N ALA A 681 8.41 21.04 21.13
CA ALA A 681 8.44 19.70 21.66
C ALA A 681 7.25 18.87 21.16
N LEU A 682 6.05 19.43 21.07
CA LEU A 682 4.88 18.76 20.47
C LEU A 682 5.12 18.40 19.00
N LYS A 683 5.65 19.34 18.21
CA LYS A 683 5.98 19.08 16.80
C LYS A 683 7.03 17.96 16.66
N SER A 684 8.05 17.97 17.50
CA SER A 684 9.13 16.96 17.49
C SER A 684 8.66 15.59 17.99
N THR A 685 7.88 15.56 19.07
CA THR A 685 7.36 14.31 19.65
C THR A 685 6.39 13.64 18.67
N ARG A 686 5.49 14.41 18.08
CA ARG A 686 4.52 13.96 17.08
C ARG A 686 5.22 13.47 15.78
N ALA A 687 6.27 14.18 15.33
CA ALA A 687 7.06 13.75 14.18
C ALA A 687 7.79 12.43 14.44
N LEU A 688 8.33 12.22 15.65
CA LEU A 688 9.04 11.00 16.03
C LEU A 688 8.10 9.80 16.22
N GLU A 689 6.92 9.99 16.78
CA GLU A 689 5.90 8.94 16.85
C GLU A 689 5.44 8.53 15.45
N LYS A 690 5.18 9.50 14.57
CA LYS A 690 4.82 9.24 13.19
C LYS A 690 5.95 8.52 12.41
N ILE A 691 7.21 8.80 12.71
CA ILE A 691 8.37 8.06 12.15
C ILE A 691 8.40 6.61 12.65
N LYS A 692 8.12 6.36 13.94
CA LYS A 692 8.13 5.00 14.51
C LYS A 692 7.03 4.10 13.98
N MET A 693 5.88 4.65 13.65
CA MET A 693 4.68 3.89 13.27
C MET A 693 4.61 3.48 11.80
N ASN A 694 5.34 4.14 10.89
CA ASN A 694 5.16 4.01 9.44
C ASN A 694 5.94 2.86 8.76
N THR A 695 6.59 1.97 9.50
CA THR A 695 7.73 1.22 8.95
C THR A 695 7.63 -0.29 8.95
N GLU A 696 6.51 -0.88 9.33
CA GLU A 696 6.43 -2.36 9.36
C GLU A 696 6.06 -3.04 8.05
N ASP A 697 5.52 -2.35 7.04
CA ASP A 697 4.91 -2.97 5.86
C ASP A 697 5.57 -2.66 4.49
N ARG A 698 6.68 -1.92 4.41
CA ARG A 698 7.36 -1.64 3.14
C ARG A 698 8.79 -2.17 3.13
N GLU A 699 9.26 -2.62 1.95
CA GLU A 699 10.67 -2.92 1.68
C GLU A 699 11.49 -1.66 1.98
N ILE A 700 11.92 -1.57 3.22
CA ILE A 700 12.90 -0.58 3.66
C ILE A 700 14.20 -0.93 2.92
N PRO A 701 14.97 0.06 2.44
CA PRO A 701 16.31 -0.23 1.94
C PRO A 701 17.09 -0.91 3.07
N GLU A 702 17.08 -2.23 3.04
CA GLU A 702 17.69 -3.06 4.06
C GLU A 702 19.20 -2.90 3.96
N PHE A 703 19.79 -2.61 5.08
CA PHE A 703 21.20 -2.86 5.26
C PHE A 703 21.44 -4.36 5.11
N ASP A 704 22.56 -4.74 4.54
CA ASP A 704 22.92 -6.15 4.35
C ASP A 704 22.76 -6.93 5.67
N ASN A 705 21.70 -7.74 5.74
CA ASN A 705 21.39 -8.54 6.92
C ASN A 705 22.51 -9.51 7.30
N GLU A 706 23.30 -10.00 6.32
CA GLU A 706 24.47 -10.83 6.60
C GLU A 706 25.56 -10.03 7.31
N LEU A 707 25.73 -8.77 6.94
CA LEU A 707 26.65 -7.84 7.58
C LEU A 707 26.24 -7.58 9.04
N ILE A 708 24.97 -7.23 9.28
CA ILE A 708 24.46 -6.94 10.63
C ILE A 708 24.57 -8.16 11.55
N ASN A 709 24.25 -9.35 11.06
CA ASN A 709 24.32 -10.58 11.84
C ASN A 709 25.75 -11.00 12.24
N ARG A 710 26.77 -10.47 11.58
CA ARG A 710 28.18 -10.71 11.91
C ARG A 710 28.75 -9.71 12.93
N MET A 711 28.04 -8.59 13.16
CA MET A 711 28.47 -7.53 14.06
C MET A 711 28.18 -7.84 15.52
N SER A 712 29.04 -7.38 16.41
CA SER A 712 28.76 -7.31 17.84
C SER A 712 27.80 -6.17 18.17
N ASP A 713 27.09 -6.23 19.30
CA ASP A 713 26.17 -5.18 19.75
C ASP A 713 26.82 -3.79 19.83
N GLY A 714 28.12 -3.71 20.10
CA GLY A 714 28.88 -2.47 20.08
C GLY A 714 29.10 -1.93 18.67
N GLN A 715 29.36 -2.83 17.70
CA GLN A 715 29.51 -2.47 16.30
C GLN A 715 28.20 -2.08 15.65
N ILE A 716 27.08 -2.74 16.00
CA ILE A 716 25.74 -2.37 15.55
C ILE A 716 25.38 -0.97 16.07
N PHE A 717 25.61 -0.69 17.34
CA PHE A 717 25.35 0.65 17.91
C PHE A 717 26.19 1.74 17.23
N TRP A 718 27.47 1.45 17.00
CA TRP A 718 28.35 2.37 16.28
C TRP A 718 27.87 2.62 14.85
N PHE A 719 27.46 1.56 14.13
CA PHE A 719 26.96 1.71 12.78
C PHE A 719 25.63 2.48 12.75
N ALA A 720 24.73 2.21 13.67
CA ALA A 720 23.49 2.97 13.81
C ALA A 720 23.79 4.45 14.11
N SER A 721 24.77 4.74 14.97
CA SER A 721 25.24 6.12 15.24
C SER A 721 25.81 6.81 14.02
N ALA A 722 26.60 6.09 13.21
CA ALA A 722 27.15 6.60 11.96
C ALA A 722 26.07 6.90 10.91
N VAL A 723 25.04 6.05 10.81
CA VAL A 723 23.87 6.27 9.96
C VAL A 723 23.13 7.54 10.40
N VAL A 724 22.82 7.67 11.70
CA VAL A 724 22.15 8.87 12.25
C VAL A 724 22.98 10.12 12.00
N ALA A 725 24.30 10.06 12.24
CA ALA A 725 25.19 11.20 11.99
C ALA A 725 25.17 11.60 10.51
N MET A 726 25.19 10.65 9.59
CA MET A 726 25.17 10.91 8.15
C MET A 726 23.86 11.56 7.71
N VAL A 727 22.73 11.05 8.15
CA VAL A 727 21.40 11.62 7.85
C VAL A 727 21.22 13.03 8.42
N MET A 728 21.91 13.36 9.49
CA MET A 728 21.80 14.67 10.14
C MET A 728 22.88 15.67 9.70
N ALA A 729 23.73 15.31 8.72
CA ALA A 729 24.92 16.09 8.37
C ALA A 729 24.60 17.44 7.72
N ASP A 730 23.55 17.54 6.94
CA ASP A 730 23.17 18.73 6.17
C ASP A 730 22.11 19.63 6.81
N ASP A 731 21.74 19.36 8.08
CA ASP A 731 20.66 20.06 8.81
C ASP A 731 19.24 19.87 8.21
N HIS A 732 19.09 18.93 7.29
CA HIS A 732 17.80 18.59 6.68
C HIS A 732 17.66 17.08 6.63
N ILE A 733 16.50 16.54 6.96
CA ILE A 733 16.22 15.11 6.84
C ILE A 733 15.16 14.93 5.76
N ASP A 734 15.60 14.45 4.60
CA ASP A 734 14.69 14.17 3.52
C ASP A 734 13.92 12.84 3.72
N LEU A 735 12.98 12.58 2.81
CA LEU A 735 12.10 11.42 2.90
C LEU A 735 12.86 10.08 2.83
N HIS A 736 13.88 10.02 1.96
CA HIS A 736 14.67 8.80 1.74
C HIS A 736 15.62 8.54 2.91
N GLU A 737 16.14 9.60 3.52
CA GLU A 737 17.03 9.53 4.67
C GLU A 737 16.33 9.06 5.94
N ARG A 738 15.04 9.37 6.11
CA ARG A 738 14.24 8.89 7.25
C ARG A 738 14.14 7.38 7.33
N SER A 739 14.08 6.70 6.20
CA SER A 739 14.07 5.24 6.16
C SER A 739 15.34 4.65 6.75
N PHE A 740 16.46 5.32 6.56
CA PHE A 740 17.75 4.92 7.15
C PHE A 740 17.83 5.20 8.65
N LEU A 741 17.30 6.34 9.14
CA LEU A 741 17.20 6.61 10.58
C LEU A 741 16.41 5.54 11.30
N HIS A 742 15.29 5.16 10.72
CA HIS A 742 14.44 4.12 11.26
C HIS A 742 15.14 2.76 11.26
N SER A 743 15.78 2.40 10.15
CA SER A 743 16.55 1.15 10.06
C SER A 743 17.71 1.13 11.06
N ALA A 744 18.34 2.29 11.33
CA ALA A 744 19.37 2.41 12.35
C ALA A 744 18.84 2.10 13.75
N ILE A 745 17.67 2.62 14.11
CA ILE A 745 17.02 2.34 15.41
C ILE A 745 16.61 0.86 15.50
N ARG A 746 16.03 0.29 14.44
CA ARG A 746 15.61 -1.14 14.41
C ARG A 746 16.75 -2.14 14.52
N MET A 747 17.95 -1.80 14.10
CA MET A 747 19.13 -2.67 14.29
C MET A 747 19.46 -2.90 15.77
N LEU A 748 19.06 -1.98 16.65
CA LEU A 748 19.37 -2.02 18.07
C LEU A 748 18.38 -2.90 18.83
N LYS A 749 18.91 -3.81 19.65
CA LYS A 749 18.12 -4.69 20.54
C LYS A 749 18.03 -4.16 21.98
N ASP A 750 18.88 -3.22 22.32
CA ASP A 750 19.01 -2.68 23.67
C ASP A 750 18.23 -1.38 23.78
N ASN A 751 17.16 -1.38 24.57
CA ASN A 751 16.30 -0.21 24.78
C ASN A 751 17.06 1.02 25.30
N GLN A 752 18.13 0.84 26.09
CA GLN A 752 18.93 1.95 26.59
C GLN A 752 19.73 2.63 25.46
N LYS A 753 20.25 1.83 24.52
CA LYS A 753 20.96 2.33 23.34
C LYS A 753 20.01 2.98 22.33
N ILE A 754 18.80 2.46 22.23
CA ILE A 754 17.73 3.08 21.40
C ILE A 754 17.43 4.48 21.97
N GLN A 755 17.18 4.58 23.25
CA GLN A 755 16.89 5.87 23.91
C GLN A 755 18.06 6.86 23.77
N GLU A 756 19.30 6.38 23.89
CA GLU A 756 20.48 7.23 23.71
C GLU A 756 20.54 7.80 22.28
N LEU A 757 20.29 6.97 21.26
CA LEU A 757 20.33 7.39 19.87
C LEU A 757 19.15 8.34 19.54
N GLU A 758 17.98 8.06 20.07
CA GLU A 758 16.80 8.92 19.93
C GLU A 758 17.02 10.30 20.57
N GLU A 759 17.75 10.37 21.69
CA GLU A 759 18.07 11.62 22.36
C GLU A 759 18.97 12.53 21.49
N TYR A 760 19.92 11.95 20.74
CA TYR A 760 20.72 12.69 19.76
C TYR A 760 19.86 13.24 18.63
N ILE A 761 18.96 12.44 18.07
CA ILE A 761 18.03 12.85 17.00
C ILE A 761 17.12 13.99 17.49
N LEU A 762 16.53 13.85 18.68
CA LEU A 762 15.62 14.85 19.27
C LEU A 762 16.28 16.18 19.55
N ARG A 763 17.54 16.15 19.98
CA ARG A 763 18.31 17.37 20.28
C ARG A 763 18.94 17.97 19.03
N TRP A 764 18.77 17.34 17.88
CA TRP A 764 19.44 17.69 16.63
C TRP A 764 20.97 17.75 16.81
N GLN A 765 21.53 16.74 17.44
CA GLN A 765 22.96 16.60 17.71
C GLN A 765 23.48 15.33 17.06
N THR A 766 24.58 15.43 16.35
CA THR A 766 25.25 14.26 15.77
C THR A 766 25.80 13.37 16.86
N PRO A 767 25.53 12.05 16.84
CA PRO A 767 26.16 11.11 17.78
C PRO A 767 27.66 11.10 17.62
N PRO A 768 28.43 10.89 18.69
CA PRO A 768 29.88 10.76 18.59
C PRO A 768 30.29 9.47 17.85
N ILE A 769 31.26 9.58 16.95
CA ILE A 769 31.80 8.46 16.18
C ILE A 769 33.18 8.08 16.73
N ASP A 770 33.21 7.22 17.73
CA ASP A 770 34.45 6.74 18.33
C ASP A 770 35.17 5.73 17.42
N PRO A 771 36.53 5.67 17.46
CA PRO A 771 37.27 4.69 16.68
C PRO A 771 36.92 3.25 17.03
N ILE A 772 36.57 2.42 16.03
CA ILE A 772 36.21 1.03 16.21
C ILE A 772 36.88 0.14 15.16
N GLU A 773 37.12 -1.12 15.47
CA GLU A 773 37.75 -2.06 14.56
C GLU A 773 36.73 -3.00 13.89
N PHE A 774 36.84 -3.10 12.58
CA PHE A 774 36.05 -4.01 11.75
C PHE A 774 36.96 -4.87 10.87
N SER A 775 36.46 -5.97 10.36
CA SER A 775 37.13 -6.71 9.29
C SER A 775 37.21 -5.83 8.03
N LYS A 776 38.25 -6.07 7.20
CA LYS A 776 38.39 -5.29 5.95
C LYS A 776 37.22 -5.43 4.99
N GLU A 777 36.57 -6.57 5.02
CA GLU A 777 35.37 -6.85 4.20
C GLU A 777 34.18 -6.05 4.71
N ASP A 778 33.91 -6.10 6.01
CA ASP A 778 32.80 -5.37 6.63
C ASP A 778 32.99 -3.84 6.53
N GLN A 779 34.22 -3.32 6.65
CA GLN A 779 34.55 -1.91 6.42
C GLN A 779 34.10 -1.44 5.03
N GLY A 780 34.36 -2.23 3.99
CA GLY A 780 33.97 -1.90 2.61
C GLY A 780 32.46 -1.78 2.46
N HIS A 781 31.70 -2.76 2.95
CA HIS A 781 30.24 -2.78 2.89
C HIS A 781 29.59 -1.65 3.69
N MET A 782 30.13 -1.35 4.87
CA MET A 782 29.61 -0.26 5.70
C MET A 782 29.85 1.11 5.08
N LEU A 783 31.06 1.36 4.56
CA LEU A 783 31.37 2.62 3.88
C LEU A 783 30.54 2.79 2.60
N GLU A 784 30.28 1.70 1.88
CA GLU A 784 29.37 1.73 0.73
C GLU A 784 27.93 2.04 1.13
N SER A 785 27.45 1.47 2.22
CA SER A 785 26.11 1.76 2.77
C SER A 785 26.00 3.23 3.20
N LEU A 786 26.98 3.79 3.89
CA LEU A 786 26.99 5.19 4.28
C LEU A 786 27.09 6.12 3.07
N LEU A 787 27.86 5.76 2.04
CA LEU A 787 27.89 6.51 0.78
C LEU A 787 26.53 6.47 0.07
N ASN A 788 25.81 5.35 0.13
CA ASN A 788 24.47 5.26 -0.43
C ASN A 788 23.51 6.22 0.27
N ILE A 789 23.60 6.34 1.60
CA ILE A 789 22.81 7.30 2.39
C ILE A 789 23.16 8.73 1.95
N ALA A 790 24.45 9.09 1.96
CA ALA A 790 24.92 10.42 1.59
C ALA A 790 24.61 10.85 0.14
N THR A 791 24.22 9.93 -0.71
CA THR A 791 23.91 10.23 -2.13
C THR A 791 22.44 9.97 -2.49
N VAL A 792 21.61 9.60 -1.54
CA VAL A 792 20.22 9.18 -1.78
C VAL A 792 19.33 10.35 -2.20
N ASP A 793 19.55 11.53 -1.63
CA ASP A 793 18.86 12.79 -1.95
C ASP A 793 19.35 13.42 -3.27
N ARG A 794 20.29 12.76 -3.95
CA ARG A 794 20.97 13.21 -5.20
C ARG A 794 21.85 14.43 -5.00
N ASN A 795 22.21 14.70 -3.82
CA ASN A 795 23.23 15.67 -3.41
C ASN A 795 24.39 14.90 -2.75
N PHE A 796 25.53 15.50 -2.63
CA PHE A 796 26.67 15.05 -1.84
C PHE A 796 27.46 16.28 -1.53
N ASP A 797 27.13 16.89 -0.40
CA ASP A 797 27.67 18.18 -0.03
C ASP A 797 29.00 18.07 0.75
N GLU A 798 29.64 19.22 1.02
CA GLU A 798 30.94 19.26 1.71
C GLU A 798 30.89 18.73 3.16
N ARG A 799 29.73 18.79 3.83
CA ARG A 799 29.55 18.31 5.19
C ARG A 799 29.43 16.79 5.23
N GLU A 800 28.66 16.21 4.33
CA GLU A 800 28.55 14.76 4.18
C GLU A 800 29.89 14.13 3.75
N GLU A 801 30.59 14.78 2.81
CA GLU A 801 31.93 14.37 2.42
C GLU A 801 32.90 14.41 3.61
N SER A 802 32.88 15.49 4.40
CA SER A 802 33.72 15.66 5.58
C SER A 802 33.43 14.59 6.64
N LEU A 803 32.15 14.33 6.90
CA LEU A 803 31.70 13.31 7.86
C LEU A 803 32.07 11.90 7.40
N LEU A 804 31.88 11.59 6.12
CA LEU A 804 32.26 10.29 5.55
C LEU A 804 33.77 10.06 5.67
N ARG A 805 34.59 11.10 5.48
CA ARG A 805 36.05 11.07 5.73
C ARG A 805 36.38 10.78 7.20
N GLU A 806 35.70 11.44 8.12
CA GLU A 806 35.89 11.26 9.56
C GLU A 806 35.52 9.81 9.95
N ILE A 807 34.37 9.31 9.52
CA ILE A 807 33.95 7.92 9.75
C ILE A 807 34.97 6.93 9.19
N ALA A 808 35.37 7.08 7.93
CA ALA A 808 36.35 6.21 7.28
C ALA A 808 37.70 6.23 7.99
N THR A 809 38.11 7.41 8.47
CA THR A 809 39.37 7.58 9.25
C THR A 809 39.26 6.90 10.62
N SER A 810 38.14 7.00 11.32
CA SER A 810 37.88 6.31 12.59
C SER A 810 37.98 4.78 12.46
N MET A 811 37.63 4.25 11.29
CA MET A 811 37.77 2.84 10.94
C MET A 811 39.18 2.45 10.47
N LYS A 812 40.14 3.35 10.51
CA LYS A 812 41.53 3.17 10.00
C LYS A 812 41.62 2.80 8.51
N THR A 813 40.69 3.32 7.68
CA THR A 813 40.69 3.13 6.24
C THR A 813 41.85 3.88 5.58
N PRO A 814 42.59 3.29 4.62
CA PRO A 814 43.68 3.98 3.92
C PRO A 814 43.18 5.19 3.13
N GLU A 815 43.90 6.32 3.17
CA GLU A 815 43.54 7.56 2.48
C GLU A 815 43.24 7.40 1.00
N SER A 816 43.97 6.52 0.30
CA SER A 816 43.72 6.23 -1.12
C SER A 816 42.34 5.58 -1.38
N GLN A 817 41.81 4.81 -0.41
CA GLN A 817 40.50 4.22 -0.49
C GLN A 817 39.39 5.26 -0.16
N ILE A 818 39.66 6.13 0.80
CA ILE A 818 38.74 7.24 1.14
C ILE A 818 38.55 8.15 -0.08
N GLU A 819 39.65 8.55 -0.75
CA GLU A 819 39.60 9.34 -1.97
C GLU A 819 38.82 8.65 -3.11
N THR A 820 38.94 7.35 -3.20
CA THR A 820 38.20 6.57 -4.20
C THR A 820 36.70 6.56 -3.89
N LEU A 821 36.33 6.40 -2.63
CA LEU A 821 34.96 6.41 -2.14
C LEU A 821 34.27 7.75 -2.43
N ILE A 822 34.95 8.86 -2.11
CA ILE A 822 34.45 10.22 -2.35
C ILE A 822 34.25 10.48 -3.86
N LYS A 823 35.24 10.11 -4.69
CA LYS A 823 35.08 10.22 -6.15
C LYS A 823 33.90 9.39 -6.66
N LEU A 824 33.62 8.25 -6.04
CA LEU A 824 32.47 7.43 -6.37
C LEU A 824 31.16 8.14 -6.03
N GLY A 825 31.09 8.82 -4.88
CA GLY A 825 29.92 9.63 -4.47
C GLY A 825 29.62 10.73 -5.48
N HIS A 826 30.58 11.58 -5.77
CA HIS A 826 30.43 12.63 -6.78
C HIS A 826 30.02 12.08 -8.16
N LYS A 827 30.63 10.97 -8.59
CA LYS A 827 30.27 10.32 -9.84
C LYS A 827 28.84 9.79 -9.85
N ARG A 828 28.33 9.24 -8.74
CA ARG A 828 26.95 8.78 -8.62
C ARG A 828 25.96 9.95 -8.79
N VAL A 829 26.19 11.04 -8.08
CA VAL A 829 25.37 12.25 -8.19
C VAL A 829 25.40 12.83 -9.62
N GLU A 830 26.56 12.90 -10.24
CA GLU A 830 26.68 13.33 -11.66
C GLU A 830 25.92 12.40 -12.63
N GLN A 831 25.96 11.09 -12.41
CA GLN A 831 25.20 10.13 -13.21
C GLN A 831 23.68 10.29 -13.04
N PHE A 832 23.21 10.55 -11.83
CA PHE A 832 21.79 10.85 -11.60
C PHE A 832 21.36 12.13 -12.30
N ARG A 833 22.15 13.20 -12.22
CA ARG A 833 21.89 14.48 -12.93
C ARG A 833 21.94 14.30 -14.45
N ALA A 834 22.86 13.52 -14.97
CA ALA A 834 22.99 13.24 -16.41
C ALA A 834 21.82 12.40 -16.96
N ASN A 835 21.30 11.47 -16.17
CA ASN A 835 20.14 10.64 -16.54
C ASN A 835 18.84 11.46 -16.56
N GLN A 836 18.68 12.44 -15.69
CA GLN A 836 17.56 13.39 -15.74
C GLN A 836 17.58 14.28 -16.97
N LEU A 837 18.76 14.67 -17.45
CA LEU A 837 18.92 15.47 -18.68
C LEU A 837 18.69 14.65 -19.96
N ARG A 838 18.76 13.31 -19.89
CA ARG A 838 18.53 12.38 -20.99
C ARG A 838 17.11 11.84 -21.06
N ALA A 839 16.28 12.05 -20.06
CA ALA A 839 14.86 11.77 -20.15
C ALA A 839 14.23 12.74 -21.16
N PRO A 840 13.58 12.25 -22.24
CA PRO A 840 12.98 13.14 -23.22
C PRO A 840 11.92 13.99 -22.51
N ASN A 841 12.01 15.32 -22.75
CA ASN A 841 10.99 16.30 -22.36
C ASN A 841 9.61 15.85 -22.85
N VAL A 842 8.85 15.15 -22.05
CA VAL A 842 7.41 14.95 -22.20
C VAL A 842 6.70 16.12 -21.49
N ARG A 843 7.09 17.34 -21.91
CA ARG A 843 6.30 18.55 -21.65
C ARG A 843 6.14 19.25 -23.00
N ALA A 844 5.18 18.79 -23.79
CA ALA A 844 4.41 19.55 -24.76
C ALA A 844 3.57 18.57 -25.60
N ARG A 845 2.35 18.34 -25.17
CA ARG A 845 1.13 18.21 -25.99
C ARG A 845 0.06 17.43 -25.20
N PHE A 846 -0.91 18.19 -24.86
CA PHE A 846 -2.24 18.02 -24.26
C PHE A 846 -2.37 18.48 -22.85
#